data_70770e5e7b4c6a6f65fc2d65eb5b8455
#
_entry.id   70770e5e7b4c6a6f65fc2d65eb5b8455
#
_cell.length_a   1.000
_cell.length_b   1.000
_cell.length_c   1.000
_cell.angle_alpha   90.00
_cell.angle_beta   90.00
_cell.angle_gamma   90.00
#
_symmetry.space_group_name_H-M   'P 1'
#
loop_
_entity.id
_entity.type
_entity.pdbx_description
1 polymer ?
#
loop_
_entity_poly.entity_id
_entity_poly.type
_entity_poly.pdbx_seq_one_letter_code
_entity_poly.pdbx_strand_id
1 'polypeptide(L)'
;MVHQVNQTNQSELEPGTISHTAARLLLWGRRPSRGLARVEFYDEFSRQQVVRELENKLQEQGIIFHKIVLPIWEKPSFVLNFLLTQLAELESGVVSITGFETAFSDVYLVDALQLINFNRENLARFNLRQIWWMNHDFTNKVILYMPDLNSWFFLRLFLTENSTQATNYNLLFTDKNTVRDPYNLPGTAVNFVGREQELSRIHQAFQQSSPVVLSGMGGSGKTELALQYAWQHKGDYPAGICWINVLNSDPGLAILFFAREYLGLNIPNQGTLSERVRYCWQNWPEGNALIIFDDVRDYDQITSYLPSGKESRFRVLITTRFSYLGVSLSTINLDVLTAAQALDLLQTYLGKERLTAELEAAKQLCQCLGYLPLGLQLLGSFLRQATTETLANIKEKFPKKGLKYLNSDKEEVRSIKTILDLSWQLLETEEQKLALCLSLFASAPFPKHLIISLFSDEAKDEIEKWLTDSLVKLNLLKSLGNEWYQLHPLIRLYLREKLEGSEIANTAKSRYCTVMTDTSRTVPQTPTLDIIQNLTPLIPHIEQAVREYPEYIADKDLVSSYTGLARYYKGQGLYAIAEPYYQDCLTATRTRLGDNHPHVATSLNNLAALYDSQGRYTEAEPLLLEALDLLKRLLGDNHPHVASSLNNLAYLYNSQGRYKEAEPLYSEALQICEQSLGIAHPTTMTVRGNYAICLRRGG
;
A
#
# COMPACT_ATOMS: atom_id res chain seq x y z
N MET A 1 -15.52 -15.47 47.00
CA MET A 1 -16.31 -16.34 46.10
C MET A 1 -17.16 -15.49 45.14
N VAL A 2 -16.62 -14.64 44.32
CA VAL A 2 -17.39 -13.82 43.31
C VAL A 2 -16.56 -13.65 42.00
N HIS A 3 -15.61 -14.50 41.73
CA HIS A 3 -14.74 -14.35 40.54
C HIS A 3 -14.70 -15.56 39.58
N GLN A 4 -15.66 -16.46 39.63
CA GLN A 4 -15.59 -17.69 38.80
C GLN A 4 -16.85 -18.06 38.00
N VAL A 5 -17.81 -17.18 37.73
CA VAL A 5 -19.08 -17.58 37.07
C VAL A 5 -19.28 -17.00 35.65
N ASN A 6 -18.39 -16.23 35.08
CA ASN A 6 -18.68 -15.58 33.77
C ASN A 6 -17.65 -15.80 32.64
N GLN A 7 -16.87 -16.85 32.65
CA GLN A 7 -15.93 -17.14 31.54
C GLN A 7 -16.33 -18.30 30.60
N THR A 8 -17.42 -19.00 30.84
CA THR A 8 -17.70 -20.27 30.14
C THR A 8 -18.70 -20.19 28.97
N ASN A 9 -19.26 -19.03 28.61
CA ASN A 9 -20.24 -18.97 27.51
C ASN A 9 -19.88 -18.05 26.32
N GLN A 10 -18.64 -17.60 26.19
CA GLN A 10 -18.26 -16.68 25.09
C GLN A 10 -17.56 -17.35 23.91
N SER A 11 -17.18 -18.62 24.01
CA SER A 11 -16.41 -19.34 22.99
C SER A 11 -17.25 -20.08 21.93
N GLU A 12 -18.59 -20.04 22.04
CA GLU A 12 -19.49 -20.81 21.16
C GLU A 12 -20.35 -19.98 20.20
N LEU A 13 -20.24 -18.63 20.21
CA LEU A 13 -21.04 -17.79 19.32
C LEU A 13 -20.29 -17.54 18.01
N GLU A 14 -20.92 -17.88 16.89
CA GLU A 14 -20.35 -17.61 15.54
C GLU A 14 -20.20 -16.10 15.28
N PRO A 15 -19.02 -15.64 14.78
CA PRO A 15 -18.79 -14.26 14.43
C PRO A 15 -19.81 -13.74 13.41
N GLY A 16 -20.29 -12.51 13.60
CA GLY A 16 -21.26 -11.87 12.69
C GLY A 16 -22.71 -12.20 12.97
N THR A 17 -23.02 -13.11 13.89
CA THR A 17 -24.42 -13.40 14.30
C THR A 17 -24.99 -12.29 15.18
N ILE A 18 -26.32 -12.23 15.28
CA ILE A 18 -27.06 -11.28 16.13
C ILE A 18 -26.56 -11.38 17.58
N SER A 19 -26.54 -12.58 18.15
CA SER A 19 -26.14 -12.81 19.53
C SER A 19 -24.67 -12.48 19.79
N HIS A 20 -23.78 -12.80 18.88
CA HIS A 20 -22.35 -12.44 18.97
C HIS A 20 -22.16 -10.92 18.93
N THR A 21 -22.81 -10.24 17.96
CA THR A 21 -22.72 -8.78 17.81
C THR A 21 -23.29 -8.07 19.05
N ALA A 22 -24.45 -8.49 19.55
CA ALA A 22 -25.04 -7.95 20.77
C ALA A 22 -24.15 -8.16 22.01
N ALA A 23 -23.55 -9.35 22.15
CA ALA A 23 -22.63 -9.64 23.26
C ALA A 23 -21.37 -8.76 23.23
N ARG A 24 -20.78 -8.54 22.04
CA ARG A 24 -19.60 -7.69 21.86
C ARG A 24 -19.92 -6.23 22.17
N LEU A 25 -21.05 -5.71 21.69
CA LEU A 25 -21.52 -4.36 22.01
C LEU A 25 -21.85 -4.19 23.48
N LEU A 26 -22.42 -5.19 24.15
CA LEU A 26 -22.70 -5.16 25.58
C LEU A 26 -21.41 -5.05 26.40
N LEU A 27 -20.40 -5.86 26.08
CA LEU A 27 -19.09 -5.81 26.75
C LEU A 27 -18.40 -4.46 26.56
N TRP A 28 -18.48 -3.90 25.37
CA TRP A 28 -17.96 -2.57 25.08
C TRP A 28 -18.77 -1.48 25.78
N GLY A 29 -20.08 -1.58 25.79
CA GLY A 29 -21.00 -0.66 26.46
C GLY A 29 -20.82 -0.55 27.98
N ARG A 30 -20.26 -1.58 28.63
CA ARG A 30 -19.96 -1.63 30.08
C ARG A 30 -18.69 -0.90 30.49
N ARG A 31 -17.84 -0.52 29.54
CA ARG A 31 -16.56 0.15 29.87
C ARG A 31 -16.82 1.55 30.42
N PRO A 32 -16.05 2.03 31.41
CA PRO A 32 -16.25 3.34 32.00
C PRO A 32 -15.83 4.51 31.08
N SER A 33 -15.12 4.24 29.99
CA SER A 33 -14.63 5.28 29.10
C SER A 33 -15.58 5.56 27.94
N ARG A 34 -15.62 6.82 27.48
CA ARG A 34 -16.25 7.23 26.21
C ARG A 34 -15.62 6.53 25.02
N GLY A 35 -16.34 6.40 23.91
CA GLY A 35 -15.80 5.81 22.70
C GLY A 35 -16.81 5.70 21.56
N LEU A 36 -16.29 5.34 20.39
CA LEU A 36 -17.05 5.11 19.17
C LEU A 36 -16.99 3.65 18.78
N ALA A 37 -18.12 3.06 18.39
CA ALA A 37 -18.23 1.75 17.77
C ALA A 37 -18.95 1.88 16.43
N ARG A 38 -18.51 1.15 15.41
CA ARG A 38 -19.18 1.04 14.13
C ARG A 38 -19.69 -0.37 13.93
N VAL A 39 -20.95 -0.49 13.52
CA VAL A 39 -21.54 -1.77 13.15
C VAL A 39 -22.05 -1.67 11.73
N GLU A 40 -21.52 -2.51 10.87
CA GLU A 40 -21.93 -2.68 9.51
C GLU A 40 -23.04 -3.74 9.45
N PHE A 41 -24.13 -3.46 8.72
CA PHE A 41 -25.23 -4.38 8.56
C PHE A 41 -25.68 -4.46 7.08
N TYR A 42 -26.26 -5.60 6.72
CA TYR A 42 -26.78 -5.83 5.38
C TYR A 42 -28.32 -5.72 5.33
N ASP A 43 -28.99 -6.06 6.42
CA ASP A 43 -30.44 -5.99 6.52
C ASP A 43 -30.89 -5.28 7.80
N GLU A 44 -31.98 -4.51 7.65
CA GLU A 44 -32.54 -3.70 8.72
C GLU A 44 -33.17 -4.55 9.84
N PHE A 45 -33.68 -5.73 9.51
CA PHE A 45 -34.31 -6.62 10.51
C PHE A 45 -33.28 -7.16 11.50
N SER A 46 -32.15 -7.66 11.02
CA SER A 46 -31.05 -8.15 11.87
C SER A 46 -30.49 -7.02 12.74
N ARG A 47 -30.32 -5.84 12.19
CA ARG A 47 -29.90 -4.64 12.95
C ARG A 47 -30.87 -4.35 14.10
N GLN A 48 -32.18 -4.32 13.84
CA GLN A 48 -33.19 -4.05 14.87
C GLN A 48 -33.22 -5.10 15.97
N GLN A 49 -32.97 -6.36 15.64
CA GLN A 49 -32.88 -7.42 16.65
C GLN A 49 -31.68 -7.23 17.57
N VAL A 50 -30.48 -6.90 17.03
CA VAL A 50 -29.30 -6.60 17.86
C VAL A 50 -29.56 -5.40 18.78
N VAL A 51 -30.16 -4.33 18.24
CA VAL A 51 -30.48 -3.12 19.01
C VAL A 51 -31.43 -3.44 20.16
N ARG A 52 -32.47 -4.25 19.94
CA ARG A 52 -33.43 -4.66 20.99
C ARG A 52 -32.74 -5.53 22.05
N GLU A 53 -31.95 -6.49 21.64
CA GLU A 53 -31.24 -7.37 22.57
C GLU A 53 -30.24 -6.56 23.44
N LEU A 54 -29.51 -5.63 22.83
CA LEU A 54 -28.53 -4.76 23.48
C LEU A 54 -29.25 -3.82 24.47
N GLU A 55 -30.36 -3.18 24.07
CA GLU A 55 -31.14 -2.29 24.90
C GLU A 55 -31.65 -2.99 26.18
N ASN A 56 -32.25 -4.16 26.03
CA ASN A 56 -32.73 -4.96 27.15
C ASN A 56 -31.61 -5.30 28.15
N LYS A 57 -30.49 -5.81 27.63
CA LYS A 57 -29.34 -6.22 28.45
C LYS A 57 -28.62 -5.04 29.13
N LEU A 58 -28.62 -3.83 28.53
CA LEU A 58 -28.05 -2.64 29.15
C LEU A 58 -28.97 -2.10 30.22
N GLN A 59 -30.30 -2.09 30.00
CA GLN A 59 -31.29 -1.69 30.98
C GLN A 59 -31.27 -2.58 32.22
N GLU A 60 -31.15 -3.90 32.08
CA GLU A 60 -30.97 -4.85 33.17
C GLU A 60 -29.77 -4.51 34.08
N GLN A 61 -28.80 -3.77 33.55
CA GLN A 61 -27.58 -3.36 34.25
C GLN A 61 -27.58 -1.90 34.70
N GLY A 62 -28.71 -1.19 34.55
CA GLY A 62 -28.85 0.20 34.92
C GLY A 62 -28.11 1.17 34.01
N ILE A 63 -27.71 0.73 32.78
CA ILE A 63 -27.03 1.58 31.79
C ILE A 63 -28.11 2.19 30.87
N ILE A 64 -28.14 3.52 30.77
CA ILE A 64 -29.08 4.23 29.91
C ILE A 64 -28.74 4.00 28.45
N PHE A 65 -29.73 3.66 27.62
CA PHE A 65 -29.60 3.45 26.18
C PHE A 65 -30.46 4.49 25.44
N HIS A 66 -29.78 5.27 24.58
CA HIS A 66 -30.40 6.34 23.80
C HIS A 66 -30.43 5.96 22.33
N LYS A 67 -31.42 6.47 21.59
CA LYS A 67 -31.52 6.25 20.12
C LYS A 67 -31.62 7.60 19.42
N ILE A 68 -30.73 7.80 18.44
CA ILE A 68 -30.72 8.94 17.53
C ILE A 68 -30.92 8.41 16.12
N VAL A 69 -31.93 8.93 15.42
CA VAL A 69 -32.14 8.65 13.99
C VAL A 69 -31.86 9.94 13.24
N LEU A 70 -30.92 9.89 12.31
CA LEU A 70 -30.55 11.05 11.51
C LEU A 70 -31.68 11.34 10.51
N PRO A 71 -32.20 12.58 10.47
CA PRO A 71 -33.23 12.97 9.50
C PRO A 71 -32.62 13.22 8.12
N ILE A 72 -33.46 13.16 7.08
CA ILE A 72 -33.08 13.51 5.71
C ILE A 72 -32.97 15.03 5.60
N TRP A 73 -31.82 15.52 5.12
CA TRP A 73 -31.54 16.95 4.97
C TRP A 73 -30.96 17.32 3.61
N GLU A 74 -31.28 18.52 3.15
CA GLU A 74 -30.71 19.04 1.89
C GLU A 74 -29.29 19.62 2.03
N LYS A 75 -28.87 19.97 3.26
CA LYS A 75 -27.55 20.59 3.51
C LYS A 75 -26.74 19.82 4.56
N PRO A 76 -25.47 19.49 4.29
CA PRO A 76 -24.59 18.71 5.18
C PRO A 76 -24.41 19.25 6.59
N SER A 77 -24.32 20.58 6.73
CA SER A 77 -24.11 21.24 8.02
C SER A 77 -25.25 21.03 9.00
N PHE A 78 -26.47 20.79 8.52
CA PHE A 78 -27.62 20.56 9.38
C PHE A 78 -27.55 19.19 10.06
N VAL A 79 -27.11 18.16 9.39
CA VAL A 79 -26.97 16.82 9.99
C VAL A 79 -25.93 16.82 11.10
N LEU A 80 -24.78 17.47 10.88
CA LEU A 80 -23.75 17.58 11.92
C LEU A 80 -24.25 18.38 13.12
N ASN A 81 -24.87 19.52 12.90
CA ASN A 81 -25.42 20.35 13.97
C ASN A 81 -26.51 19.62 14.74
N PHE A 82 -27.41 18.92 14.05
CA PHE A 82 -28.43 18.09 14.70
C PHE A 82 -27.76 17.03 15.57
N LEU A 83 -26.80 16.27 15.06
CA LEU A 83 -26.11 15.22 15.79
C LEU A 83 -25.39 15.78 17.02
N LEU A 84 -24.65 16.89 16.87
CA LEU A 84 -23.97 17.55 18.00
C LEU A 84 -24.95 18.08 19.06
N THR A 85 -26.08 18.62 18.64
CA THR A 85 -27.13 19.10 19.56
C THR A 85 -27.75 17.93 20.34
N GLN A 86 -28.12 16.85 19.62
CA GLN A 86 -28.70 15.67 20.28
C GLN A 86 -27.74 15.02 21.28
N LEU A 87 -26.45 14.91 20.91
CA LEU A 87 -25.44 14.37 21.82
C LEU A 87 -25.16 15.27 23.02
N ALA A 88 -25.30 16.58 22.86
CA ALA A 88 -25.11 17.53 23.95
C ALA A 88 -26.24 17.52 25.03
N GLU A 89 -27.43 17.05 24.67
CA GLU A 89 -28.56 16.87 25.56
C GLU A 89 -28.45 15.63 26.45
N LEU A 90 -27.50 14.73 26.17
CA LEU A 90 -27.32 13.46 26.85
C LEU A 90 -26.12 13.53 27.83
N GLU A 91 -26.37 13.20 29.09
CA GLU A 91 -25.34 13.26 30.14
C GLU A 91 -24.42 12.03 30.14
N SER A 92 -24.96 10.83 29.96
CA SER A 92 -24.20 9.58 30.00
C SER A 92 -24.96 8.43 29.30
N GLY A 93 -24.29 7.32 29.07
CA GLY A 93 -24.93 6.11 28.57
C GLY A 93 -24.34 5.61 27.22
N VAL A 94 -25.11 4.73 26.58
CA VAL A 94 -24.84 4.19 25.25
C VAL A 94 -25.83 4.82 24.25
N VAL A 95 -25.32 5.34 23.16
CA VAL A 95 -26.13 5.98 22.10
C VAL A 95 -26.06 5.18 20.84
N SER A 96 -27.20 4.76 20.32
CA SER A 96 -27.36 4.09 19.02
C SER A 96 -27.74 5.13 17.96
N ILE A 97 -26.91 5.32 16.95
CA ILE A 97 -27.10 6.32 15.89
C ILE A 97 -27.31 5.60 14.57
N THR A 98 -28.41 5.91 13.86
CA THR A 98 -28.83 5.28 12.60
C THR A 98 -29.25 6.31 11.56
N GLY A 99 -29.46 5.90 10.32
CA GLY A 99 -29.94 6.75 9.24
C GLY A 99 -28.85 7.48 8.48
N PHE A 100 -27.59 7.08 8.61
CA PHE A 100 -26.49 7.68 7.87
C PHE A 100 -26.66 7.54 6.35
N GLU A 101 -27.13 6.40 5.88
CA GLU A 101 -27.35 6.07 4.49
C GLU A 101 -28.49 6.88 3.82
N THR A 102 -29.39 7.41 4.61
CA THR A 102 -30.55 8.20 4.13
C THR A 102 -30.45 9.69 4.46
N ALA A 103 -29.55 10.06 5.36
CA ALA A 103 -29.42 11.44 5.84
C ALA A 103 -28.83 12.41 4.80
N PHE A 104 -28.16 11.88 3.76
CA PHE A 104 -27.46 12.67 2.76
C PHE A 104 -27.94 12.35 1.36
N SER A 105 -28.18 13.38 0.54
CA SER A 105 -28.33 13.18 -0.90
C SER A 105 -26.98 12.89 -1.55
N ASP A 106 -26.94 12.13 -2.63
CA ASP A 106 -25.69 11.78 -3.33
C ASP A 106 -24.89 13.00 -3.77
N VAL A 107 -25.54 14.13 -4.04
CA VAL A 107 -24.88 15.39 -4.46
C VAL A 107 -24.01 15.99 -3.35
N TYR A 108 -24.41 15.86 -2.09
CA TYR A 108 -23.71 16.48 -0.95
C TYR A 108 -23.04 15.48 -0.03
N LEU A 109 -23.05 14.21 -0.40
CA LEU A 109 -22.56 13.13 0.45
C LEU A 109 -21.09 13.30 0.84
N VAL A 110 -20.23 13.60 -0.13
CA VAL A 110 -18.79 13.74 0.11
C VAL A 110 -18.50 14.91 1.04
N ASP A 111 -19.12 16.06 0.81
CA ASP A 111 -18.96 17.24 1.65
C ASP A 111 -19.47 16.99 3.08
N ALA A 112 -20.57 16.27 3.22
CA ALA A 112 -21.12 15.89 4.51
C ALA A 112 -20.19 14.96 5.29
N LEU A 113 -19.64 13.95 4.63
CA LEU A 113 -18.71 13.01 5.26
C LEU A 113 -17.40 13.69 5.65
N GLN A 114 -16.87 14.59 4.82
CA GLN A 114 -15.70 15.39 5.16
C GLN A 114 -15.95 16.33 6.32
N LEU A 115 -17.11 16.96 6.39
CA LEU A 115 -17.49 17.82 7.49
C LEU A 115 -17.59 17.07 8.83
N ILE A 116 -18.18 15.87 8.82
CA ILE A 116 -18.24 14.98 9.99
C ILE A 116 -16.84 14.53 10.39
N ASN A 117 -15.99 14.14 9.44
CA ASN A 117 -14.60 13.75 9.68
C ASN A 117 -13.81 14.88 10.35
N PHE A 118 -13.96 16.09 9.85
CA PHE A 118 -13.32 17.27 10.42
C PHE A 118 -13.76 17.56 11.87
N ASN A 119 -15.02 17.25 12.21
CA ASN A 119 -15.57 17.47 13.55
C ASN A 119 -15.49 16.24 14.47
N ARG A 120 -14.67 15.25 14.18
CA ARG A 120 -14.53 13.99 14.94
C ARG A 120 -14.24 14.21 16.43
N GLU A 121 -13.42 15.22 16.77
CA GLU A 121 -13.08 15.55 18.16
C GLU A 121 -14.30 16.09 18.91
N ASN A 122 -15.11 16.92 18.25
CA ASN A 122 -16.35 17.44 18.81
C ASN A 122 -17.36 16.30 19.04
N LEU A 123 -17.43 15.32 18.16
CA LEU A 123 -18.29 14.15 18.29
C LEU A 123 -17.83 13.21 19.42
N ALA A 124 -16.52 13.04 19.58
CA ALA A 124 -15.94 12.16 20.58
C ALA A 124 -15.79 12.81 21.99
N ARG A 125 -16.00 14.11 22.12
CA ARG A 125 -15.84 14.82 23.42
C ARG A 125 -16.89 14.46 24.46
N PHE A 126 -18.07 14.00 24.01
CA PHE A 126 -19.19 13.67 24.92
C PHE A 126 -18.84 12.43 25.74
N ASN A 127 -19.30 12.42 27.02
CA ASN A 127 -19.08 11.26 27.89
C ASN A 127 -20.09 10.14 27.60
N LEU A 128 -20.15 9.75 26.33
CA LEU A 128 -21.08 8.77 25.75
C LEU A 128 -20.32 7.69 25.02
N ARG A 129 -20.90 6.51 24.93
CA ARG A 129 -20.46 5.43 24.05
C ARG A 129 -21.41 5.38 22.86
N GLN A 130 -20.93 5.78 21.68
CA GLN A 130 -21.72 5.95 20.48
C GLN A 130 -21.57 4.73 19.58
N ILE A 131 -22.66 4.11 19.17
CA ILE A 131 -22.74 3.02 18.21
C ILE A 131 -23.33 3.59 16.93
N TRP A 132 -22.51 3.59 15.87
CA TRP A 132 -22.86 4.09 14.55
C TRP A 132 -23.22 2.89 13.67
N TRP A 133 -24.47 2.82 13.25
CA TRP A 133 -24.98 1.78 12.37
C TRP A 133 -24.94 2.28 10.93
N MET A 134 -24.31 1.49 10.05
CA MET A 134 -24.12 1.84 8.66
C MET A 134 -24.33 0.61 7.78
N ASN A 135 -25.02 0.75 6.65
CA ASN A 135 -25.07 -0.32 5.68
C ASN A 135 -23.71 -0.50 4.99
N HIS A 136 -23.52 -1.59 4.26
CA HIS A 136 -22.25 -1.94 3.61
C HIS A 136 -21.76 -0.82 2.66
N ASP A 137 -22.64 -0.32 1.80
CA ASP A 137 -22.26 0.70 0.81
C ASP A 137 -21.87 2.03 1.47
N PHE A 138 -22.57 2.43 2.53
CA PHE A 138 -22.24 3.63 3.28
C PHE A 138 -20.94 3.47 4.08
N THR A 139 -20.68 2.29 4.62
CA THR A 139 -19.43 1.97 5.31
C THR A 139 -18.22 2.16 4.40
N ASN A 140 -18.29 1.72 3.14
CA ASN A 140 -17.23 1.93 2.16
C ASN A 140 -16.99 3.42 1.88
N LYS A 141 -18.07 4.23 1.79
CA LYS A 141 -17.97 5.68 1.64
C LYS A 141 -17.33 6.33 2.88
N VAL A 142 -17.66 5.88 4.09
CA VAL A 142 -17.04 6.36 5.35
C VAL A 142 -15.55 6.06 5.38
N ILE A 143 -15.14 4.86 4.97
CA ILE A 143 -13.73 4.49 4.89
C ILE A 143 -12.99 5.40 3.90
N LEU A 144 -13.61 5.72 2.78
CA LEU A 144 -13.02 6.52 1.71
C LEU A 144 -12.96 8.01 2.06
N TYR A 145 -14.05 8.58 2.59
CA TYR A 145 -14.22 10.03 2.75
C TYR A 145 -14.09 10.53 4.20
N MET A 146 -14.08 9.64 5.19
CA MET A 146 -13.89 9.95 6.60
C MET A 146 -12.78 9.11 7.25
N PRO A 147 -11.57 9.07 6.69
CA PRO A 147 -10.51 8.18 7.16
C PRO A 147 -10.10 8.46 8.61
N ASP A 148 -10.05 9.72 9.01
CA ASP A 148 -9.65 10.09 10.36
C ASP A 148 -10.69 9.66 11.41
N LEU A 149 -11.98 9.93 11.16
CA LEU A 149 -13.04 9.48 12.06
C LEU A 149 -13.14 7.95 12.08
N ASN A 150 -12.93 7.29 10.92
CA ASN A 150 -12.93 5.84 10.85
C ASN A 150 -11.85 5.21 11.75
N SER A 151 -10.70 5.88 11.94
CA SER A 151 -9.65 5.43 12.86
C SER A 151 -10.05 5.52 14.34
N TRP A 152 -11.03 6.35 14.69
CA TRP A 152 -11.52 6.56 16.06
C TRP A 152 -12.53 5.52 16.53
N PHE A 153 -13.04 4.66 15.62
CA PHE A 153 -13.90 3.55 16.02
C PHE A 153 -13.08 2.46 16.71
N PHE A 154 -13.19 2.37 18.04
CA PHE A 154 -12.53 1.38 18.88
C PHE A 154 -13.06 -0.04 18.68
N LEU A 155 -14.31 -0.18 18.23
CA LEU A 155 -14.96 -1.44 17.95
C LEU A 155 -15.60 -1.36 16.57
N ARG A 156 -15.31 -2.34 15.73
CA ARG A 156 -15.87 -2.49 14.38
C ARG A 156 -16.44 -3.89 14.27
N LEU A 157 -17.71 -4.01 13.95
CA LEU A 157 -18.44 -5.26 13.88
C LEU A 157 -19.18 -5.37 12.56
N PHE A 158 -19.40 -6.61 12.12
CA PHE A 158 -20.21 -6.97 10.96
C PHE A 158 -21.40 -7.80 11.44
N LEU A 159 -22.57 -7.55 10.87
CA LEU A 159 -23.77 -8.32 11.09
C LEU A 159 -24.17 -8.98 9.76
N THR A 160 -24.03 -10.29 9.66
CA THR A 160 -24.31 -11.07 8.46
C THR A 160 -25.71 -11.67 8.45
N GLU A 161 -26.32 -11.77 7.27
CA GLU A 161 -27.55 -12.56 7.06
C GLU A 161 -27.20 -14.05 7.11
N ASN A 162 -27.81 -14.79 8.02
CA ASN A 162 -27.81 -16.27 8.12
C ASN A 162 -26.55 -17.08 7.76
N SER A 163 -26.26 -18.05 8.58
CA SER A 163 -25.10 -18.92 8.71
C SER A 163 -24.62 -19.74 7.47
N THR A 164 -25.14 -19.56 6.28
CA THR A 164 -24.76 -20.35 5.08
C THR A 164 -23.86 -19.64 4.07
N GLN A 165 -23.65 -18.32 4.20
CA GLN A 165 -22.75 -17.56 3.33
C GLN A 165 -21.47 -17.02 4.03
N ALA A 166 -21.26 -17.35 5.29
CA ALA A 166 -20.14 -16.84 6.10
C ALA A 166 -18.75 -17.31 5.63
N THR A 167 -18.66 -18.25 4.69
CA THR A 167 -17.38 -18.87 4.29
C THR A 167 -16.57 -18.07 3.27
N ASN A 168 -17.16 -17.10 2.56
CA ASN A 168 -16.44 -16.39 1.49
C ASN A 168 -16.14 -14.91 1.74
N TYR A 169 -16.65 -14.29 2.81
CA TYR A 169 -16.42 -12.86 3.11
C TYR A 169 -15.46 -12.60 4.28
N ASN A 170 -14.94 -13.64 4.93
CA ASN A 170 -13.96 -13.53 6.04
C ASN A 170 -12.55 -13.08 5.60
N LEU A 171 -12.35 -12.71 4.33
CA LEU A 171 -11.02 -12.38 3.79
C LEU A 171 -10.66 -10.90 3.78
N LEU A 172 -11.58 -9.99 4.13
CA LEU A 172 -11.28 -8.55 3.99
C LEU A 172 -11.13 -7.75 5.29
N PHE A 173 -11.67 -8.21 6.43
CA PHE A 173 -11.51 -7.47 7.69
C PHE A 173 -11.51 -8.43 8.87
N THR A 174 -10.38 -9.06 9.14
CA THR A 174 -10.23 -9.92 10.31
C THR A 174 -10.03 -9.10 11.57
N ASP A 175 -10.83 -9.43 12.60
CA ASP A 175 -10.62 -9.13 13.99
C ASP A 175 -9.13 -9.34 14.38
N LYS A 176 -8.54 -8.47 15.20
CA LYS A 176 -7.16 -8.59 15.70
C LYS A 176 -6.81 -9.91 16.40
N ASN A 177 -7.74 -10.87 16.45
CA ASN A 177 -7.54 -12.20 17.08
C ASN A 177 -7.63 -13.38 16.09
N THR A 178 -7.82 -13.18 14.79
CA THR A 178 -7.49 -14.23 13.85
C THR A 178 -6.00 -14.12 13.58
N VAL A 179 -5.23 -15.07 14.08
CA VAL A 179 -3.82 -15.24 13.73
C VAL A 179 -3.77 -15.35 12.22
N ARG A 180 -3.38 -14.24 11.54
CA ARG A 180 -2.97 -14.32 10.14
C ARG A 180 -1.86 -15.35 10.10
N ASP A 181 -1.90 -16.23 9.13
CA ASP A 181 -0.75 -17.08 8.89
C ASP A 181 0.51 -16.19 8.87
N PRO A 182 1.54 -16.47 9.67
CA PRO A 182 2.67 -15.56 9.86
C PRO A 182 3.63 -15.60 8.65
N TYR A 183 3.10 -15.41 7.42
CA TYR A 183 3.91 -15.37 6.20
C TYR A 183 3.26 -14.51 5.13
N ASN A 184 4.11 -13.77 4.39
CA ASN A 184 3.74 -12.93 3.25
C ASN A 184 4.31 -13.46 1.92
N LEU A 185 4.31 -14.77 1.74
CA LEU A 185 4.90 -15.42 0.58
C LEU A 185 4.11 -15.14 -0.70
N PRO A 186 4.78 -14.73 -1.79
CA PRO A 186 4.18 -14.73 -3.12
C PRO A 186 3.79 -16.13 -3.58
N GLY A 187 2.90 -16.22 -4.57
CA GLY A 187 2.57 -17.49 -5.23
C GLY A 187 3.77 -18.07 -5.98
N THR A 188 3.89 -19.40 -5.99
CA THR A 188 4.92 -20.14 -6.73
C THR A 188 4.56 -20.32 -8.20
N ALA A 189 5.56 -20.62 -9.04
CA ALA A 189 5.32 -21.06 -10.41
C ALA A 189 4.59 -22.42 -10.41
N VAL A 190 3.60 -22.54 -11.30
CA VAL A 190 2.83 -23.79 -11.46
C VAL A 190 3.72 -24.95 -11.95
N ASN A 191 4.76 -24.64 -12.74
CA ASN A 191 5.64 -25.60 -13.37
C ASN A 191 7.08 -25.47 -12.83
N PHE A 192 7.30 -25.85 -11.58
CA PHE A 192 8.66 -25.93 -11.01
C PHE A 192 9.21 -27.35 -11.26
N VAL A 193 10.37 -27.43 -11.93
CA VAL A 193 10.98 -28.71 -12.33
C VAL A 193 12.45 -28.72 -11.93
N GLY A 194 12.87 -29.85 -11.35
CA GLY A 194 14.25 -30.07 -10.91
C GLY A 194 14.60 -29.25 -9.66
N ARG A 195 15.87 -29.13 -9.34
CA ARG A 195 16.37 -28.32 -8.21
C ARG A 195 16.22 -28.96 -6.83
N GLU A 196 15.90 -30.25 -6.74
CA GLU A 196 15.80 -30.98 -5.46
C GLU A 196 17.13 -30.96 -4.71
N GLN A 197 18.25 -31.02 -5.44
CA GLN A 197 19.60 -30.94 -4.87
C GLN A 197 19.86 -29.55 -4.28
N GLU A 198 19.49 -28.51 -4.99
CA GLU A 198 19.64 -27.13 -4.52
C GLU A 198 18.76 -26.83 -3.31
N LEU A 199 17.50 -27.30 -3.30
CA LEU A 199 16.62 -27.23 -2.12
C LEU A 199 17.25 -27.93 -0.90
N SER A 200 17.80 -29.12 -1.09
CA SER A 200 18.52 -29.85 -0.03
C SER A 200 19.76 -29.10 0.45
N ARG A 201 20.52 -28.47 -0.48
CA ARG A 201 21.69 -27.66 -0.12
C ARG A 201 21.34 -26.42 0.70
N ILE A 202 20.22 -25.76 0.41
CA ILE A 202 19.74 -24.63 1.23
C ILE A 202 19.46 -25.12 2.65
N HIS A 203 18.74 -26.24 2.79
CA HIS A 203 18.41 -26.81 4.09
C HIS A 203 19.65 -27.20 4.90
N GLN A 204 20.63 -27.85 4.28
CA GLN A 204 21.90 -28.20 4.89
C GLN A 204 22.73 -26.98 5.29
N ALA A 205 22.78 -25.96 4.42
CA ALA A 205 23.52 -24.72 4.69
C ALA A 205 22.95 -24.00 5.93
N PHE A 206 21.65 -24.00 6.14
CA PHE A 206 21.03 -23.41 7.33
C PHE A 206 21.34 -24.17 8.64
N GLN A 207 21.78 -25.41 8.57
CA GLN A 207 22.26 -26.15 9.76
C GLN A 207 23.64 -25.68 10.20
N GLN A 208 24.44 -25.13 9.28
CA GLN A 208 25.83 -24.74 9.52
C GLN A 208 26.00 -23.23 9.70
N SER A 209 25.25 -22.43 8.94
CA SER A 209 25.40 -20.98 8.89
C SER A 209 24.12 -20.24 8.50
N SER A 210 24.03 -18.99 8.88
CA SER A 210 23.05 -18.01 8.41
C SER A 210 23.70 -16.63 8.47
N PRO A 211 23.59 -15.76 7.44
CA PRO A 211 22.80 -15.89 6.20
C PRO A 211 23.34 -16.90 5.18
N VAL A 212 22.43 -17.43 4.35
CA VAL A 212 22.73 -18.24 3.16
C VAL A 212 22.38 -17.40 1.91
N VAL A 213 23.28 -17.40 0.93
CA VAL A 213 23.14 -16.62 -0.30
C VAL A 213 22.86 -17.54 -1.48
N LEU A 214 21.81 -17.27 -2.25
CA LEU A 214 21.57 -17.84 -3.58
C LEU A 214 22.07 -16.85 -4.62
N SER A 215 23.20 -17.17 -5.25
CA SER A 215 23.80 -16.38 -6.32
C SER A 215 23.54 -17.03 -7.69
N GLY A 216 23.46 -16.24 -8.75
CA GLY A 216 23.35 -16.76 -10.14
C GLY A 216 22.80 -15.73 -11.10
N MET A 217 22.82 -16.06 -12.39
CA MET A 217 22.38 -15.18 -13.47
C MET A 217 20.92 -14.75 -13.35
N GLY A 218 20.57 -13.63 -14.00
CA GLY A 218 19.17 -13.21 -14.18
C GLY A 218 18.39 -14.28 -14.96
N GLY A 219 17.21 -14.67 -14.45
CA GLY A 219 16.39 -15.70 -15.09
C GLY A 219 16.76 -17.15 -14.77
N SER A 220 17.78 -17.41 -13.91
CA SER A 220 18.18 -18.76 -13.48
C SER A 220 17.19 -19.43 -12.49
N GLY A 221 16.22 -18.66 -11.98
CA GLY A 221 15.18 -19.17 -11.07
C GLY A 221 15.48 -19.04 -9.57
N LYS A 222 16.39 -18.15 -9.14
CA LYS A 222 16.75 -17.94 -7.72
C LYS A 222 15.55 -17.59 -6.84
N THR A 223 14.79 -16.59 -7.26
CA THR A 223 13.56 -16.15 -6.59
C THR A 223 12.56 -17.31 -6.47
N GLU A 224 12.37 -18.07 -7.54
CA GLU A 224 11.46 -19.21 -7.54
C GLU A 224 11.97 -20.35 -6.63
N LEU A 225 13.28 -20.63 -6.64
CA LEU A 225 13.88 -21.62 -5.75
C LEU A 225 13.70 -21.23 -4.27
N ALA A 226 13.90 -19.96 -3.93
CA ALA A 226 13.70 -19.44 -2.59
C ALA A 226 12.23 -19.55 -2.14
N LEU A 227 11.29 -19.27 -3.05
CA LEU A 227 9.85 -19.43 -2.82
C LEU A 227 9.47 -20.90 -2.60
N GLN A 228 9.94 -21.80 -3.46
CA GLN A 228 9.69 -23.24 -3.32
C GLN A 228 10.24 -23.78 -2.01
N TYR A 229 11.45 -23.37 -1.61
CA TYR A 229 12.02 -23.71 -0.31
C TYR A 229 11.11 -23.24 0.83
N ALA A 230 10.68 -21.97 0.80
CA ALA A 230 9.84 -21.39 1.82
C ALA A 230 8.48 -22.10 1.95
N TRP A 231 7.84 -22.45 0.83
CA TRP A 231 6.57 -23.17 0.82
C TRP A 231 6.70 -24.61 1.30
N GLN A 232 7.74 -25.33 0.89
CA GLN A 232 7.97 -26.73 1.29
C GLN A 232 8.33 -26.84 2.78
N HIS A 233 9.07 -25.86 3.32
CA HIS A 233 9.52 -25.84 4.71
C HIS A 233 8.70 -24.93 5.62
N LYS A 234 7.49 -24.55 5.20
CA LYS A 234 6.63 -23.65 5.97
C LYS A 234 6.41 -24.10 7.42
N GLY A 235 6.27 -25.41 7.64
CA GLY A 235 6.10 -26.00 8.97
C GLY A 235 7.31 -25.87 9.89
N ASP A 236 8.52 -25.68 9.34
CA ASP A 236 9.76 -25.55 10.11
C ASP A 236 9.93 -24.14 10.70
N TYR A 237 9.11 -23.17 10.26
CA TYR A 237 9.18 -21.77 10.63
C TYR A 237 7.89 -21.24 11.29
N PRO A 238 7.50 -21.78 12.46
CA PRO A 238 6.26 -21.41 13.13
C PRO A 238 6.20 -19.94 13.57
N ALA A 239 7.36 -19.30 13.77
CA ALA A 239 7.43 -17.88 14.11
C ALA A 239 7.32 -16.94 12.89
N GLY A 240 7.18 -17.51 11.68
CA GLY A 240 6.85 -16.78 10.47
C GLY A 240 7.90 -16.83 9.37
N ILE A 241 7.43 -16.49 8.16
CA ILE A 241 8.28 -16.35 6.96
C ILE A 241 8.08 -14.95 6.39
N CYS A 242 9.10 -14.11 6.51
CA CYS A 242 9.08 -12.74 6.02
C CYS A 242 9.80 -12.64 4.68
N TRP A 243 9.05 -12.40 3.60
CA TRP A 243 9.56 -12.15 2.25
C TRP A 243 9.72 -10.66 2.00
N ILE A 244 10.92 -10.25 1.58
CA ILE A 244 11.28 -8.85 1.33
C ILE A 244 11.93 -8.73 -0.04
N ASN A 245 11.30 -8.01 -0.96
CA ASN A 245 11.91 -7.66 -2.24
C ASN A 245 12.72 -6.36 -2.09
N VAL A 246 14.04 -6.48 -2.00
CA VAL A 246 14.97 -5.36 -1.72
C VAL A 246 15.07 -4.38 -2.89
N LEU A 247 14.78 -4.83 -4.11
CA LEU A 247 14.79 -3.96 -5.28
C LEU A 247 13.68 -2.90 -5.24
N ASN A 248 12.55 -3.22 -4.61
CA ASN A 248 11.31 -2.47 -4.70
C ASN A 248 10.89 -1.78 -3.39
N SER A 249 11.58 -2.06 -2.28
CA SER A 249 11.21 -1.51 -0.97
C SER A 249 12.44 -1.37 -0.07
N ASP A 250 12.41 -0.40 0.83
CA ASP A 250 13.37 -0.35 1.93
C ASP A 250 13.18 -1.59 2.83
N PRO A 251 14.24 -2.39 3.06
CA PRO A 251 14.13 -3.63 3.84
C PRO A 251 13.64 -3.40 5.27
N GLY A 252 14.05 -2.32 5.91
CA GLY A 252 13.64 -1.99 7.27
C GLY A 252 12.14 -1.69 7.35
N LEU A 253 11.60 -0.95 6.37
CA LEU A 253 10.17 -0.68 6.27
C LEU A 253 9.35 -1.95 6.03
N ALA A 254 9.83 -2.82 5.15
CA ALA A 254 9.18 -4.10 4.88
C ALA A 254 9.11 -4.99 6.13
N ILE A 255 10.18 -5.01 6.95
CA ILE A 255 10.21 -5.72 8.23
C ILE A 255 9.20 -5.12 9.22
N LEU A 256 9.15 -3.80 9.36
CA LEU A 256 8.17 -3.14 10.24
C LEU A 256 6.74 -3.44 9.80
N PHE A 257 6.48 -3.39 8.50
CA PHE A 257 5.19 -3.73 7.93
C PHE A 257 4.80 -5.18 8.27
N PHE A 258 5.69 -6.14 7.97
CA PHE A 258 5.45 -7.54 8.27
C PHE A 258 5.19 -7.78 9.76
N ALA A 259 6.02 -7.21 10.63
CA ALA A 259 5.91 -7.37 12.07
C ALA A 259 4.58 -6.84 12.63
N ARG A 260 4.05 -5.74 12.08
CA ARG A 260 2.74 -5.20 12.44
C ARG A 260 1.59 -6.05 11.92
N GLU A 261 1.62 -6.37 10.62
CA GLU A 261 0.48 -6.96 9.91
C GLU A 261 0.32 -8.45 10.16
N TYR A 262 1.44 -9.17 10.18
CA TYR A 262 1.44 -10.63 10.24
C TYR A 262 1.71 -11.17 11.64
N LEU A 263 2.44 -10.39 12.48
CA LEU A 263 2.78 -10.79 13.83
C LEU A 263 2.04 -9.99 14.91
N GLY A 264 1.33 -8.93 14.54
CA GLY A 264 0.56 -8.10 15.48
C GLY A 264 1.43 -7.30 16.46
N LEU A 265 2.70 -7.03 16.16
CA LEU A 265 3.59 -6.32 17.06
C LEU A 265 3.25 -4.84 17.17
N ASN A 266 3.17 -4.33 18.39
CA ASN A 266 3.07 -2.91 18.69
C ASN A 266 4.48 -2.29 18.65
N ILE A 267 4.84 -1.68 17.51
CA ILE A 267 6.17 -1.11 17.30
C ILE A 267 6.13 0.37 17.71
N PRO A 268 7.08 0.84 18.57
CA PRO A 268 7.16 2.25 18.92
C PRO A 268 7.33 3.15 17.70
N ASN A 269 6.71 4.33 17.74
CA ASN A 269 6.88 5.33 16.68
C ASN A 269 8.13 6.20 16.86
N GLN A 270 8.82 6.10 18.00
CA GLN A 270 10.04 6.82 18.32
C GLN A 270 11.29 5.98 17.97
N GLY A 271 12.39 6.65 17.66
CA GLY A 271 13.66 6.03 17.29
C GLY A 271 13.90 5.94 15.79
N THR A 272 15.12 5.64 15.40
CA THR A 272 15.56 5.42 14.02
C THR A 272 14.91 4.15 13.43
N LEU A 273 14.89 4.04 12.11
CA LEU A 273 14.36 2.85 11.45
C LEU A 273 15.07 1.57 11.92
N SER A 274 16.39 1.60 12.04
CA SER A 274 17.20 0.46 12.51
C SER A 274 16.90 0.07 13.97
N GLU A 275 16.64 1.04 14.85
CA GLU A 275 16.22 0.78 16.24
C GLU A 275 14.84 0.13 16.30
N ARG A 276 13.92 0.59 15.50
CA ARG A 276 12.55 0.02 15.38
C ARG A 276 12.59 -1.40 14.82
N VAL A 277 13.43 -1.68 13.82
CA VAL A 277 13.66 -3.04 13.31
C VAL A 277 14.28 -3.93 14.37
N ARG A 278 15.26 -3.43 15.14
CA ARG A 278 15.85 -4.16 16.28
C ARG A 278 14.80 -4.51 17.34
N TYR A 279 13.88 -3.58 17.61
CA TYR A 279 12.75 -3.86 18.50
C TYR A 279 11.88 -5.00 17.96
N CYS A 280 11.62 -5.07 16.65
CA CYS A 280 10.89 -6.19 16.04
C CYS A 280 11.59 -7.52 16.29
N TRP A 281 12.91 -7.60 16.09
CA TRP A 281 13.67 -8.84 16.34
C TRP A 281 13.61 -9.30 17.78
N GLN A 282 13.66 -8.37 18.73
CA GLN A 282 13.57 -8.65 20.18
C GLN A 282 12.19 -9.16 20.61
N ASN A 283 11.14 -8.69 19.95
CA ASN A 283 9.75 -9.01 20.28
C ASN A 283 9.08 -9.98 19.28
N TRP A 284 9.85 -10.56 18.36
CA TRP A 284 9.36 -11.52 17.39
C TRP A 284 8.82 -12.77 18.11
N PRO A 285 7.71 -13.40 17.67
CA PRO A 285 7.15 -14.59 18.28
C PRO A 285 8.18 -15.71 18.50
N GLU A 286 7.98 -16.55 19.51
CA GLU A 286 8.85 -17.69 19.79
C GLU A 286 8.82 -18.71 18.65
N GLY A 287 9.95 -19.41 18.45
CA GLY A 287 10.14 -20.40 17.39
C GLY A 287 11.07 -19.93 16.28
N ASN A 288 11.30 -20.80 15.31
CA ASN A 288 12.13 -20.48 14.15
C ASN A 288 11.38 -19.56 13.18
N ALA A 289 12.09 -18.60 12.58
CA ALA A 289 11.60 -17.72 11.54
C ALA A 289 12.53 -17.74 10.33
N LEU A 290 11.96 -17.58 9.13
CA LEU A 290 12.71 -17.44 7.88
C LEU A 290 12.55 -16.01 7.34
N ILE A 291 13.66 -15.33 7.10
CA ILE A 291 13.69 -14.01 6.51
C ILE A 291 14.33 -14.12 5.13
N ILE A 292 13.63 -13.70 4.10
CA ILE A 292 14.10 -13.79 2.71
C ILE A 292 14.25 -12.39 2.15
N PHE A 293 15.50 -12.04 1.80
CA PHE A 293 15.82 -10.82 1.08
C PHE A 293 16.04 -11.16 -0.40
N ASP A 294 15.08 -10.78 -1.24
CA ASP A 294 15.09 -11.10 -2.66
C ASP A 294 15.67 -9.95 -3.49
N ASP A 295 16.52 -10.28 -4.48
CA ASP A 295 17.22 -9.40 -5.44
C ASP A 295 18.12 -8.33 -4.77
N VAL A 296 18.93 -8.73 -3.79
CA VAL A 296 19.92 -7.88 -3.11
C VAL A 296 21.06 -7.55 -4.08
N ARG A 297 21.40 -6.28 -4.22
CA ARG A 297 22.50 -5.79 -5.06
C ARG A 297 23.76 -5.49 -4.27
N ASP A 298 23.59 -5.00 -3.06
CA ASP A 298 24.65 -4.62 -2.13
C ASP A 298 24.28 -5.10 -0.73
N TYR A 299 25.23 -5.71 -0.03
CA TYR A 299 25.01 -6.22 1.32
C TYR A 299 24.71 -5.11 2.34
N ASP A 300 25.25 -3.91 2.10
CA ASP A 300 25.03 -2.76 2.97
C ASP A 300 23.55 -2.33 3.02
N GLN A 301 22.78 -2.63 1.97
CA GLN A 301 21.33 -2.38 1.93
C GLN A 301 20.56 -3.10 3.03
N ILE A 302 21.06 -4.25 3.49
CA ILE A 302 20.35 -5.10 4.46
C ILE A 302 21.07 -5.22 5.79
N THR A 303 22.37 -4.88 5.87
CA THR A 303 23.23 -5.11 7.06
C THR A 303 22.65 -4.54 8.34
N SER A 304 22.13 -3.31 8.27
CA SER A 304 21.54 -2.62 9.43
C SER A 304 20.23 -3.23 9.93
N TYR A 305 19.65 -4.12 9.14
CA TYR A 305 18.33 -4.71 9.38
C TYR A 305 18.37 -6.22 9.62
N LEU A 306 19.56 -6.82 9.59
CA LEU A 306 19.69 -8.25 9.89
C LEU A 306 19.45 -8.55 11.37
N PRO A 307 18.81 -9.68 11.69
CA PRO A 307 18.66 -10.12 13.07
C PRO A 307 20.05 -10.38 13.69
N SER A 308 20.30 -9.83 14.88
CA SER A 308 21.56 -9.94 15.60
C SER A 308 21.50 -11.04 16.66
N GLY A 309 22.50 -11.94 16.68
CA GLY A 309 22.68 -12.97 17.73
C GLY A 309 23.31 -14.26 17.21
N LYS A 310 24.19 -14.87 18.04
CA LYS A 310 24.90 -16.13 17.68
C LYS A 310 24.02 -17.38 17.76
N GLU A 311 22.93 -17.35 18.51
CA GLU A 311 21.90 -18.42 18.56
C GLU A 311 20.65 -17.93 17.85
N SER A 312 20.78 -17.80 16.56
CA SER A 312 19.69 -17.19 15.79
C SER A 312 18.66 -18.27 15.41
N ARG A 313 17.49 -18.19 16.03
CA ARG A 313 16.27 -18.83 15.54
C ARG A 313 15.81 -18.25 14.20
N PHE A 314 16.46 -17.18 13.74
CA PHE A 314 16.23 -16.60 12.44
C PHE A 314 17.14 -17.26 11.40
N ARG A 315 16.54 -17.76 10.34
CA ARG A 315 17.25 -18.18 9.14
C ARG A 315 17.09 -17.10 8.08
N VAL A 316 18.20 -16.65 7.52
CA VAL A 316 18.22 -15.58 6.51
C VAL A 316 18.65 -16.15 5.18
N LEU A 317 17.78 -16.02 4.16
CA LEU A 317 18.03 -16.40 2.78
C LEU A 317 18.14 -15.13 1.94
N ILE A 318 19.19 -15.00 1.17
CA ILE A 318 19.44 -13.84 0.30
C ILE A 318 19.49 -14.32 -1.14
N THR A 319 18.76 -13.70 -2.05
CA THR A 319 18.96 -13.93 -3.47
C THR A 319 19.69 -12.74 -4.12
N THR A 320 20.64 -13.02 -5.01
CA THR A 320 21.42 -11.99 -5.68
C THR A 320 21.87 -12.43 -7.08
N ARG A 321 22.13 -11.45 -7.96
CA ARG A 321 22.76 -11.67 -9.27
C ARG A 321 24.28 -11.62 -9.21
N PHE A 322 24.82 -11.17 -8.11
CA PHE A 322 26.27 -11.02 -7.94
C PHE A 322 26.86 -12.28 -7.32
N SER A 323 28.04 -12.68 -7.79
CA SER A 323 28.78 -13.83 -7.25
C SER A 323 29.38 -13.54 -5.87
N TYR A 324 29.50 -12.28 -5.52
CA TYR A 324 30.07 -11.80 -4.25
C TYR A 324 29.39 -10.49 -3.82
N LEU A 325 28.98 -10.41 -2.56
CA LEU A 325 28.31 -9.23 -1.97
C LEU A 325 29.22 -8.39 -1.05
N GLY A 326 30.55 -8.50 -1.20
CA GLY A 326 31.50 -7.74 -0.36
C GLY A 326 31.87 -8.41 0.96
N VAL A 327 31.18 -9.49 1.36
CA VAL A 327 31.41 -10.25 2.61
C VAL A 327 31.47 -11.75 2.34
N SER A 328 32.20 -12.47 3.18
CA SER A 328 32.30 -13.94 3.07
C SER A 328 31.07 -14.60 3.71
N LEU A 329 30.12 -15.02 2.88
CA LEU A 329 28.90 -15.68 3.28
C LEU A 329 28.79 -17.08 2.66
N SER A 330 28.01 -17.97 3.28
CA SER A 330 27.70 -19.27 2.69
C SER A 330 26.88 -19.08 1.41
N THR A 331 27.53 -19.27 0.26
CA THR A 331 26.95 -18.98 -1.05
C THR A 331 26.69 -20.27 -1.82
N ILE A 332 25.46 -20.42 -2.31
CA ILE A 332 25.03 -21.48 -3.24
C ILE A 332 24.88 -20.82 -4.61
N ASN A 333 25.77 -21.19 -5.52
CA ASN A 333 25.66 -20.72 -6.91
C ASN A 333 24.61 -21.53 -7.63
N LEU A 334 23.60 -20.85 -8.17
CA LEU A 334 22.54 -21.43 -8.97
C LEU A 334 22.89 -21.35 -10.44
N ASP A 335 23.30 -22.48 -10.99
CA ASP A 335 23.56 -22.64 -12.41
C ASP A 335 22.24 -22.71 -13.21
N VAL A 336 22.36 -22.67 -14.54
CA VAL A 336 21.24 -22.96 -15.45
C VAL A 336 20.75 -24.40 -15.27
N LEU A 337 19.60 -24.73 -15.85
CA LEU A 337 19.09 -26.11 -15.82
C LEU A 337 20.04 -27.07 -16.57
N THR A 338 20.06 -28.34 -16.18
CA THR A 338 20.68 -29.39 -17.01
C THR A 338 19.85 -29.60 -18.27
N ALA A 339 20.45 -30.19 -19.31
CA ALA A 339 19.74 -30.48 -20.55
C ALA A 339 18.46 -31.33 -20.33
N ALA A 340 18.49 -32.27 -19.37
CA ALA A 340 17.34 -33.09 -19.00
C ALA A 340 16.24 -32.24 -18.35
N GLN A 341 16.59 -31.48 -17.31
CA GLN A 341 15.65 -30.58 -16.62
C GLN A 341 15.03 -29.54 -17.55
N ALA A 342 15.81 -29.03 -18.52
CA ALA A 342 15.30 -28.06 -19.50
C ALA A 342 14.25 -28.68 -20.42
N LEU A 343 14.46 -29.94 -20.85
CA LEU A 343 13.47 -30.69 -21.64
C LEU A 343 12.24 -31.03 -20.79
N ASP A 344 12.42 -31.43 -19.53
CA ASP A 344 11.33 -31.70 -18.63
C ASP A 344 10.47 -30.43 -18.42
N LEU A 345 11.10 -29.28 -18.22
CA LEU A 345 10.38 -28.00 -18.11
C LEU A 345 9.61 -27.68 -19.41
N LEU A 346 10.22 -27.85 -20.57
CA LEU A 346 9.58 -27.61 -21.86
C LEU A 346 8.41 -28.60 -22.09
N GLN A 347 8.55 -29.84 -21.64
CA GLN A 347 7.48 -30.86 -21.68
C GLN A 347 6.22 -30.44 -20.91
N THR A 348 6.36 -29.75 -19.79
CA THR A 348 5.20 -29.25 -19.01
C THR A 348 4.33 -28.28 -19.81
N TYR A 349 4.91 -27.57 -20.78
CA TYR A 349 4.18 -26.63 -21.64
C TYR A 349 3.63 -27.28 -22.91
N LEU A 350 4.41 -28.17 -23.56
CA LEU A 350 4.09 -28.70 -24.87
C LEU A 350 3.39 -30.05 -24.85
N GLY A 351 3.49 -30.78 -23.74
CA GLY A 351 3.08 -32.16 -23.65
C GLY A 351 4.13 -33.12 -24.21
N LYS A 352 4.04 -34.39 -23.81
CA LYS A 352 5.01 -35.42 -24.15
C LYS A 352 5.05 -35.75 -25.66
N GLU A 353 3.89 -35.82 -26.28
CA GLU A 353 3.77 -36.21 -27.70
C GLU A 353 4.45 -35.21 -28.63
N ARG A 354 4.13 -33.91 -28.47
CA ARG A 354 4.70 -32.82 -29.29
C ARG A 354 6.22 -32.71 -29.11
N LEU A 355 6.69 -32.81 -27.85
CA LEU A 355 8.12 -32.74 -27.55
C LEU A 355 8.88 -33.93 -28.20
N THR A 356 8.32 -35.15 -28.11
CA THR A 356 8.98 -36.34 -28.63
C THR A 356 9.02 -36.34 -30.14
N ALA A 357 8.01 -35.80 -30.82
CA ALA A 357 7.94 -35.70 -32.27
C ALA A 357 9.08 -34.80 -32.84
N GLU A 358 9.54 -33.80 -32.10
CA GLU A 358 10.57 -32.85 -32.53
C GLU A 358 11.72 -32.74 -31.52
N LEU A 359 12.12 -33.86 -30.90
CA LEU A 359 13.06 -33.90 -29.77
C LEU A 359 14.41 -33.25 -30.09
N GLU A 360 14.94 -33.41 -31.28
CA GLU A 360 16.23 -32.84 -31.66
C GLU A 360 16.18 -31.32 -31.82
N ALA A 361 15.10 -30.78 -32.37
CA ALA A 361 14.85 -29.35 -32.41
C ALA A 361 14.67 -28.77 -31.02
N ALA A 362 13.94 -29.47 -30.11
CA ALA A 362 13.78 -29.09 -28.73
C ALA A 362 15.11 -28.97 -27.97
N LYS A 363 16.00 -29.98 -28.10
CA LYS A 363 17.35 -29.95 -27.51
C LYS A 363 18.17 -28.74 -27.97
N GLN A 364 18.13 -28.47 -29.27
CA GLN A 364 18.86 -27.34 -29.85
C GLN A 364 18.30 -26.00 -29.40
N LEU A 365 16.97 -25.86 -29.26
CA LEU A 365 16.34 -24.66 -28.68
C LEU A 365 16.70 -24.47 -27.22
N CYS A 366 16.68 -25.53 -26.40
CA CYS A 366 17.17 -25.49 -25.01
C CYS A 366 18.61 -24.98 -24.93
N GLN A 367 19.48 -25.48 -25.82
CA GLN A 367 20.87 -25.04 -25.92
C GLN A 367 21.00 -23.58 -26.34
N CYS A 368 20.23 -23.13 -27.35
CA CYS A 368 20.20 -21.72 -27.79
C CYS A 368 19.79 -20.78 -26.70
N LEU A 369 18.90 -21.23 -25.79
CA LEU A 369 18.42 -20.47 -24.63
C LEU A 369 19.35 -20.57 -23.41
N GLY A 370 20.53 -21.20 -23.57
CA GLY A 370 21.48 -21.38 -22.47
C GLY A 370 20.87 -22.13 -21.29
N TYR A 371 19.85 -22.95 -21.51
CA TYR A 371 19.12 -23.71 -20.48
C TYR A 371 18.52 -22.83 -19.38
N LEU A 372 18.25 -21.55 -19.67
CA LEU A 372 17.66 -20.60 -18.72
C LEU A 372 16.17 -20.88 -18.53
N PRO A 373 15.69 -21.09 -17.29
CA PRO A 373 14.27 -21.35 -17.00
C PRO A 373 13.31 -20.31 -17.60
N LEU A 374 13.63 -19.02 -17.48
CA LEU A 374 12.80 -17.95 -18.05
C LEU A 374 12.68 -18.05 -19.57
N GLY A 375 13.78 -18.32 -20.28
CA GLY A 375 13.76 -18.47 -21.74
C GLY A 375 12.90 -19.65 -22.17
N LEU A 376 13.04 -20.79 -21.47
CA LEU A 376 12.26 -22.00 -21.73
C LEU A 376 10.76 -21.81 -21.43
N GLN A 377 10.43 -21.09 -20.35
CA GLN A 377 9.08 -20.75 -19.98
C GLN A 377 8.41 -19.87 -21.04
N LEU A 378 9.10 -18.84 -21.52
CA LEU A 378 8.62 -17.97 -22.59
C LEU A 378 8.42 -18.76 -23.90
N LEU A 379 9.40 -19.57 -24.28
CA LEU A 379 9.32 -20.44 -25.48
C LEU A 379 8.15 -21.42 -25.38
N GLY A 380 8.01 -22.11 -24.25
CA GLY A 380 6.93 -23.07 -24.03
C GLY A 380 5.56 -22.40 -24.11
N SER A 381 5.41 -21.23 -23.53
CA SER A 381 4.15 -20.46 -23.57
C SER A 381 3.83 -19.96 -24.99
N PHE A 382 4.82 -19.44 -25.68
CA PHE A 382 4.69 -19.05 -27.09
C PHE A 382 4.19 -20.23 -27.94
N LEU A 383 4.89 -21.38 -27.89
CA LEU A 383 4.54 -22.58 -28.68
C LEU A 383 3.20 -23.19 -28.30
N ARG A 384 2.74 -23.01 -27.07
CA ARG A 384 1.40 -23.42 -26.62
C ARG A 384 0.31 -22.58 -27.27
N GLN A 385 0.55 -21.30 -27.51
CA GLN A 385 -0.38 -20.40 -28.21
C GLN A 385 -0.28 -20.56 -29.73
N ALA A 386 0.94 -20.61 -30.27
CA ALA A 386 1.22 -20.81 -31.69
C ALA A 386 1.19 -22.31 -32.07
N THR A 387 0.01 -22.91 -32.09
CA THR A 387 -0.14 -24.37 -32.32
C THR A 387 0.30 -24.84 -33.70
N THR A 388 0.33 -23.95 -34.68
CA THR A 388 0.77 -24.23 -36.06
C THR A 388 2.30 -24.14 -36.25
N GLU A 389 3.01 -23.51 -35.31
CA GLU A 389 4.46 -23.38 -35.36
C GLU A 389 5.14 -24.66 -34.89
N THR A 390 6.14 -25.14 -35.63
CA THR A 390 6.98 -26.26 -35.23
C THR A 390 8.22 -25.78 -34.46
N LEU A 391 8.80 -26.64 -33.60
CA LEU A 391 10.06 -26.33 -32.95
C LEU A 391 11.19 -26.13 -33.95
N ALA A 392 11.17 -26.86 -35.07
CA ALA A 392 12.14 -26.71 -36.14
C ALA A 392 12.07 -25.32 -36.80
N ASN A 393 10.86 -24.83 -37.12
CA ASN A 393 10.65 -23.48 -37.68
C ASN A 393 11.14 -22.39 -36.72
N ILE A 394 10.83 -22.53 -35.42
CA ILE A 394 11.28 -21.56 -34.42
C ILE A 394 12.80 -21.56 -34.32
N LYS A 395 13.45 -22.74 -34.33
CA LYS A 395 14.92 -22.83 -34.32
C LYS A 395 15.58 -22.07 -35.48
N GLU A 396 14.98 -22.08 -36.66
CA GLU A 396 15.52 -21.36 -37.83
C GLU A 396 15.47 -19.83 -37.62
N LYS A 397 14.54 -19.32 -36.83
CA LYS A 397 14.42 -17.90 -36.46
C LYS A 397 15.52 -17.46 -35.48
N PHE A 398 16.20 -18.40 -34.80
CA PHE A 398 17.32 -18.05 -33.93
C PHE A 398 18.60 -17.78 -34.75
N PRO A 399 19.38 -16.75 -34.41
CA PRO A 399 20.55 -16.34 -35.18
C PRO A 399 21.59 -17.45 -35.25
N LYS A 400 21.97 -17.83 -36.50
CA LYS A 400 23.05 -18.75 -36.79
C LYS A 400 24.40 -18.04 -36.63
N LYS A 401 24.95 -17.93 -35.43
CA LYS A 401 26.19 -17.25 -35.02
C LYS A 401 26.13 -15.72 -34.90
N GLY A 402 26.45 -15.27 -33.71
CA GLY A 402 27.18 -14.04 -33.37
C GLY A 402 26.82 -12.77 -34.13
N LEU A 403 25.66 -12.18 -33.94
CA LEU A 403 25.42 -10.80 -34.32
C LEU A 403 25.98 -9.84 -33.26
N LYS A 404 27.06 -9.16 -33.63
CA LYS A 404 27.72 -8.08 -32.87
C LYS A 404 26.92 -6.81 -32.83
N TYR A 405 25.73 -6.79 -32.27
CA TYR A 405 24.99 -5.52 -32.01
C TYR A 405 23.98 -5.67 -30.89
N LEU A 406 24.47 -5.65 -29.68
CA LEU A 406 23.83 -5.12 -28.45
C LEU A 406 24.90 -5.19 -27.35
N ASN A 407 25.03 -4.13 -26.56
CA ASN A 407 26.07 -3.93 -25.54
C ASN A 407 26.07 -4.91 -24.34
N SER A 408 25.65 -6.16 -24.52
CA SER A 408 25.87 -7.25 -23.59
C SER A 408 26.52 -8.41 -24.28
N ASP A 409 27.71 -8.80 -23.81
CA ASP A 409 28.53 -9.88 -24.35
C ASP A 409 27.97 -11.31 -24.15
N LYS A 410 26.71 -11.45 -23.69
CA LYS A 410 26.12 -12.76 -23.38
C LYS A 410 25.11 -13.19 -24.44
N GLU A 411 25.44 -14.30 -25.13
CA GLU A 411 24.63 -14.93 -26.19
C GLU A 411 23.20 -15.31 -25.74
N GLU A 412 23.02 -15.63 -24.44
CA GLU A 412 21.76 -16.03 -23.82
C GLU A 412 20.73 -14.89 -23.76
N VAL A 413 21.15 -13.64 -23.54
CA VAL A 413 20.26 -12.46 -23.50
C VAL A 413 19.68 -12.18 -24.89
N ARG A 414 20.43 -12.44 -25.95
CA ARG A 414 19.99 -12.31 -27.35
C ARG A 414 18.92 -13.34 -27.71
N SER A 415 19.08 -14.56 -27.21
CA SER A 415 18.11 -15.63 -27.41
C SER A 415 16.79 -15.37 -26.74
N ILE A 416 16.79 -14.79 -25.51
CA ILE A 416 15.56 -14.36 -24.82
C ILE A 416 14.87 -13.23 -25.59
N LYS A 417 15.62 -12.24 -26.11
CA LYS A 417 15.05 -11.17 -26.95
C LYS A 417 14.34 -11.72 -28.18
N THR A 418 14.92 -12.73 -28.84
CA THR A 418 14.28 -13.38 -30.01
C THR A 418 12.92 -13.98 -29.65
N ILE A 419 12.80 -14.66 -28.49
CA ILE A 419 11.51 -15.22 -28.06
C ILE A 419 10.51 -14.12 -27.68
N LEU A 420 11.00 -13.07 -27.04
CA LEU A 420 10.15 -11.91 -26.72
C LEU A 420 9.63 -11.25 -28.00
N ASP A 421 10.47 -11.12 -29.04
CA ASP A 421 10.05 -10.60 -30.36
C ASP A 421 9.01 -11.51 -31.04
N LEU A 422 9.15 -12.83 -30.93
CA LEU A 422 8.15 -13.78 -31.43
C LEU A 422 6.83 -13.67 -30.65
N SER A 423 6.89 -13.60 -29.33
CA SER A 423 5.70 -13.41 -28.48
C SER A 423 5.03 -12.06 -28.75
N TRP A 424 5.82 -11.01 -28.99
CA TRP A 424 5.34 -9.68 -29.36
C TRP A 424 4.55 -9.68 -30.67
N GLN A 425 4.96 -10.48 -31.68
CA GLN A 425 4.27 -10.59 -32.95
C GLN A 425 2.91 -11.29 -32.88
N LEU A 426 2.66 -12.05 -31.81
CA LEU A 426 1.34 -12.67 -31.54
C LEU A 426 0.33 -11.72 -30.93
N LEU A 427 0.81 -10.59 -30.39
CA LEU A 427 -0.06 -9.60 -29.78
C LEU A 427 -0.72 -8.70 -30.81
N GLU A 428 -1.99 -8.42 -30.65
CA GLU A 428 -2.71 -7.40 -31.40
C GLU A 428 -2.26 -6.00 -31.04
N THR A 429 -2.59 -4.99 -31.83
CA THR A 429 -2.12 -3.61 -31.65
C THR A 429 -2.47 -3.04 -30.25
N GLU A 430 -3.69 -3.29 -29.78
CA GLU A 430 -4.12 -2.78 -28.46
C GLU A 430 -3.46 -3.54 -27.30
N GLU A 431 -3.23 -4.85 -27.46
CA GLU A 431 -2.48 -5.65 -26.50
C GLU A 431 -1.00 -5.22 -26.42
N GLN A 432 -0.41 -4.86 -27.56
CA GLN A 432 0.93 -4.28 -27.61
C GLN A 432 0.99 -2.94 -26.89
N LYS A 433 0.01 -2.05 -27.11
CA LYS A 433 -0.08 -0.77 -26.39
C LYS A 433 -0.22 -0.98 -24.88
N LEU A 434 -1.06 -1.93 -24.46
CA LEU A 434 -1.20 -2.32 -23.06
C LEU A 434 0.15 -2.77 -22.48
N ALA A 435 0.83 -3.71 -23.14
CA ALA A 435 2.12 -4.22 -22.69
C ALA A 435 3.17 -3.11 -22.54
N LEU A 436 3.22 -2.17 -23.50
CA LEU A 436 4.11 -1.00 -23.44
C LEU A 436 3.81 -0.12 -22.21
N CYS A 437 2.53 0.18 -21.95
CA CYS A 437 2.12 0.96 -20.79
C CYS A 437 2.47 0.27 -19.48
N LEU A 438 2.32 -1.07 -19.38
CA LEU A 438 2.68 -1.83 -18.19
C LEU A 438 4.18 -1.74 -17.87
N SER A 439 5.04 -1.50 -18.86
CA SER A 439 6.49 -1.33 -18.64
C SER A 439 6.83 -0.09 -17.82
N LEU A 440 5.93 0.88 -17.72
CA LEU A 440 6.09 2.11 -16.94
C LEU A 440 5.98 1.87 -15.43
N PHE A 441 5.26 0.82 -15.00
CA PHE A 441 5.21 0.47 -13.59
C PHE A 441 6.59 0.11 -13.04
N ALA A 442 6.80 0.34 -11.75
CA ALA A 442 7.97 -0.13 -11.04
C ALA A 442 8.07 -1.67 -11.11
N SER A 443 9.24 -2.23 -10.84
CA SER A 443 9.43 -3.69 -10.80
C SER A 443 8.74 -4.35 -9.59
N ALA A 444 7.65 -3.77 -9.11
CA ALA A 444 6.81 -4.22 -8.01
C ALA A 444 5.48 -4.76 -8.55
N PRO A 445 4.74 -5.54 -7.75
CA PRO A 445 3.37 -5.92 -8.09
C PRO A 445 2.46 -4.69 -8.21
N PHE A 446 1.56 -4.71 -9.18
CA PHE A 446 0.57 -3.65 -9.40
C PHE A 446 -0.84 -4.23 -9.57
N PRO A 447 -1.87 -3.54 -9.07
CA PRO A 447 -3.25 -4.03 -9.13
C PRO A 447 -3.93 -3.67 -10.45
N LYS A 448 -4.92 -4.47 -10.84
CA LYS A 448 -5.74 -4.32 -12.05
C LYS A 448 -6.38 -2.93 -12.17
N HIS A 449 -6.86 -2.35 -11.07
CA HIS A 449 -7.53 -1.05 -11.12
C HIS A 449 -6.61 0.07 -11.62
N LEU A 450 -5.30 0.06 -11.31
CA LEU A 450 -4.34 1.02 -11.86
C LEU A 450 -4.16 0.83 -13.37
N ILE A 451 -4.17 -0.42 -13.84
CA ILE A 451 -4.10 -0.71 -15.28
C ILE A 451 -5.33 -0.13 -15.98
N ILE A 452 -6.53 -0.40 -15.47
CA ILE A 452 -7.78 0.12 -16.01
C ILE A 452 -7.76 1.67 -16.07
N SER A 453 -7.21 2.32 -15.04
CA SER A 453 -7.11 3.78 -15.00
C SER A 453 -6.20 4.37 -16.08
N LEU A 454 -5.21 3.59 -16.59
CA LEU A 454 -4.39 4.01 -17.74
C LEU A 454 -5.17 4.00 -19.06
N PHE A 455 -6.26 3.24 -19.14
CA PHE A 455 -7.07 3.01 -20.35
C PHE A 455 -8.52 3.38 -20.09
N SER A 456 -8.75 4.59 -19.53
CA SER A 456 -10.10 5.07 -19.16
C SER A 456 -11.12 5.07 -20.30
N ASP A 457 -10.65 5.05 -21.54
CA ASP A 457 -11.46 5.11 -22.75
C ASP A 457 -11.86 3.71 -23.25
N GLU A 458 -11.31 2.64 -22.69
CA GLU A 458 -11.51 1.26 -23.12
C GLU A 458 -12.50 0.51 -22.20
N ALA A 459 -13.22 -0.45 -22.76
CA ALA A 459 -14.10 -1.30 -21.96
C ALA A 459 -13.28 -2.18 -20.99
N LYS A 460 -13.67 -2.22 -19.72
CA LYS A 460 -12.97 -2.99 -18.66
C LYS A 460 -12.81 -4.47 -19.02
N ASP A 461 -13.84 -5.06 -19.64
CA ASP A 461 -13.84 -6.48 -20.00
C ASP A 461 -12.80 -6.80 -21.11
N GLU A 462 -12.55 -5.87 -22.02
CA GLU A 462 -11.50 -6.01 -23.05
C GLU A 462 -10.12 -5.98 -22.44
N ILE A 463 -9.84 -5.03 -21.52
CA ILE A 463 -8.55 -4.96 -20.80
C ILE A 463 -8.32 -6.26 -20.03
N GLU A 464 -9.33 -6.80 -19.36
CA GLU A 464 -9.21 -8.07 -18.63
C GLU A 464 -8.87 -9.23 -19.56
N LYS A 465 -9.51 -9.29 -20.72
CA LYS A 465 -9.22 -10.28 -21.73
C LYS A 465 -7.79 -10.16 -22.26
N TRP A 466 -7.32 -8.95 -22.58
CA TRP A 466 -5.93 -8.72 -23.01
C TRP A 466 -4.90 -9.13 -21.94
N LEU A 467 -5.19 -8.83 -20.66
CA LEU A 467 -4.33 -9.24 -19.57
C LEU A 467 -4.24 -10.76 -19.44
N THR A 468 -5.42 -11.44 -19.38
CA THR A 468 -5.50 -12.86 -19.05
C THR A 468 -5.26 -13.76 -20.25
N ASP A 469 -5.91 -13.46 -21.39
CA ASP A 469 -5.90 -14.33 -22.56
C ASP A 469 -4.68 -14.14 -23.45
N SER A 470 -4.00 -13.00 -23.35
CA SER A 470 -2.82 -12.70 -24.14
C SER A 470 -1.57 -12.61 -23.28
N LEU A 471 -1.43 -11.58 -22.46
CA LEU A 471 -0.14 -11.34 -21.76
C LEU A 471 0.19 -12.40 -20.72
N VAL A 472 -0.77 -12.86 -19.93
CA VAL A 472 -0.55 -13.91 -18.91
C VAL A 472 -0.32 -15.26 -19.60
N LYS A 473 -1.11 -15.61 -20.64
CA LYS A 473 -0.93 -16.88 -21.37
C LYS A 473 0.44 -16.98 -22.08
N LEU A 474 0.99 -15.84 -22.56
CA LEU A 474 2.30 -15.78 -23.15
C LEU A 474 3.44 -15.69 -22.12
N ASN A 475 3.16 -15.70 -20.83
CA ASN A 475 4.09 -15.44 -19.73
C ASN A 475 4.86 -14.10 -19.86
N LEU A 476 4.30 -13.14 -20.58
CA LEU A 476 4.81 -11.77 -20.61
C LEU A 476 4.43 -11.01 -19.32
N LEU A 477 3.33 -11.42 -18.67
CA LEU A 477 2.83 -10.88 -17.43
C LEU A 477 2.54 -12.02 -16.44
N LYS A 478 2.98 -11.90 -15.19
CA LYS A 478 2.68 -12.85 -14.11
C LYS A 478 1.44 -12.38 -13.36
N SER A 479 0.40 -13.23 -13.28
CA SER A 479 -0.71 -13.03 -12.34
C SER A 479 -0.30 -13.56 -10.96
N LEU A 480 -0.56 -12.78 -9.92
CA LEU A 480 -0.29 -13.13 -8.52
C LEU A 480 -1.56 -13.53 -7.75
N GLY A 481 -2.71 -13.59 -8.44
CA GLY A 481 -4.02 -13.76 -7.81
C GLY A 481 -4.59 -12.42 -7.31
N ASN A 482 -5.87 -12.42 -6.91
CA ASN A 482 -6.59 -11.24 -6.36
C ASN A 482 -6.41 -9.96 -7.19
N GLU A 483 -6.43 -10.09 -8.52
CA GLU A 483 -6.26 -8.98 -9.49
C GLU A 483 -4.92 -8.25 -9.40
N TRP A 484 -3.87 -8.89 -8.88
CA TRP A 484 -2.49 -8.37 -8.86
C TRP A 484 -1.63 -9.01 -9.93
N TYR A 485 -0.79 -8.19 -10.55
CA TYR A 485 0.08 -8.57 -11.64
C TYR A 485 1.51 -8.08 -11.40
N GLN A 486 2.47 -8.73 -12.07
CA GLN A 486 3.87 -8.33 -12.00
C GLN A 486 4.58 -8.62 -13.33
N LEU A 487 5.40 -7.67 -13.79
CA LEU A 487 6.32 -7.88 -14.90
C LEU A 487 7.66 -8.40 -14.41
N HIS A 488 8.19 -9.42 -15.11
CA HIS A 488 9.57 -9.81 -14.88
C HIS A 488 10.53 -8.68 -15.31
N PRO A 489 11.60 -8.36 -14.55
CA PRO A 489 12.50 -7.23 -14.86
C PRO A 489 13.07 -7.23 -16.29
N LEU A 490 13.43 -8.41 -16.83
CA LEU A 490 13.92 -8.52 -18.22
C LEU A 490 12.84 -8.24 -19.27
N ILE A 491 11.61 -8.69 -19.03
CA ILE A 491 10.47 -8.39 -19.91
C ILE A 491 10.14 -6.89 -19.85
N ARG A 492 10.16 -6.31 -18.64
CA ARG A 492 9.97 -4.87 -18.45
C ARG A 492 11.00 -4.05 -19.22
N LEU A 493 12.28 -4.45 -19.17
CA LEU A 493 13.35 -3.78 -19.89
C LEU A 493 13.13 -3.85 -21.40
N TYR A 494 12.77 -5.02 -21.92
CA TYR A 494 12.44 -5.22 -23.32
C TYR A 494 11.27 -4.35 -23.79
N LEU A 495 10.18 -4.32 -23.02
CA LEU A 495 9.00 -3.51 -23.34
C LEU A 495 9.31 -2.02 -23.27
N ARG A 496 10.17 -1.58 -22.33
CA ARG A 496 10.63 -0.18 -22.26
C ARG A 496 11.44 0.24 -23.48
N GLU A 497 12.35 -0.63 -23.94
CA GLU A 497 13.11 -0.38 -25.18
C GLU A 497 12.16 -0.17 -26.37
N LYS A 498 11.10 -0.98 -26.47
CA LYS A 498 10.07 -0.83 -27.51
C LYS A 498 9.20 0.42 -27.30
N LEU A 499 8.87 0.77 -26.07
CA LEU A 499 8.09 1.97 -25.75
C LEU A 499 8.82 3.24 -26.20
N GLU A 500 10.13 3.36 -25.89
CA GLU A 500 10.92 4.55 -26.26
C GLU A 500 10.98 4.76 -27.78
N GLY A 501 10.87 3.69 -28.58
CA GLY A 501 10.81 3.74 -30.04
C GLY A 501 9.40 3.91 -30.61
N SER A 502 8.36 4.04 -29.78
CA SER A 502 6.96 4.06 -30.21
C SER A 502 6.36 5.47 -30.21
N GLU A 503 5.37 5.70 -31.07
CA GLU A 503 4.62 6.98 -31.16
C GLU A 503 3.82 7.27 -29.86
N ILE A 504 3.47 6.24 -29.09
CA ILE A 504 2.68 6.39 -27.88
C ILE A 504 3.50 6.76 -26.63
N ALA A 505 4.85 6.76 -26.71
CA ALA A 505 5.72 6.90 -25.56
C ALA A 505 5.36 8.08 -24.65
N ASN A 506 5.25 9.27 -25.21
CA ASN A 506 4.94 10.49 -24.46
C ASN A 506 3.53 10.48 -23.87
N THR A 507 2.54 10.02 -24.63
CA THR A 507 1.15 9.90 -24.16
C THR A 507 1.03 8.87 -23.02
N ALA A 508 1.68 7.73 -23.16
CA ALA A 508 1.69 6.68 -22.14
C ALA A 508 2.35 7.17 -20.84
N LYS A 509 3.50 7.83 -20.92
CA LYS A 509 4.20 8.41 -19.75
C LYS A 509 3.34 9.49 -19.08
N SER A 510 2.71 10.36 -19.83
CA SER A 510 1.82 11.39 -19.29
C SER A 510 0.60 10.80 -18.59
N ARG A 511 -0.07 9.80 -19.19
CA ARG A 511 -1.19 9.08 -18.57
C ARG A 511 -0.75 8.37 -17.29
N TYR A 512 0.39 7.68 -17.32
CA TYR A 512 0.96 7.03 -16.15
C TYR A 512 1.19 8.03 -15.00
N CYS A 513 1.83 9.18 -15.28
CA CYS A 513 2.04 10.22 -14.28
C CYS A 513 0.72 10.77 -13.72
N THR A 514 -0.31 10.93 -14.55
CA THR A 514 -1.64 11.36 -14.10
C THR A 514 -2.24 10.35 -13.11
N VAL A 515 -2.27 9.06 -13.47
CA VAL A 515 -2.80 8.00 -12.58
C VAL A 515 -2.02 7.92 -11.27
N MET A 516 -0.69 8.03 -11.33
CA MET A 516 0.14 8.02 -10.12
C MET A 516 -0.07 9.27 -9.26
N THR A 517 -0.29 10.43 -9.88
CA THR A 517 -0.62 11.68 -9.17
C THR A 517 -1.99 11.58 -8.49
N ASP A 518 -2.99 11.04 -9.17
CA ASP A 518 -4.32 10.84 -8.59
C ASP A 518 -4.24 9.87 -7.40
N THR A 519 -3.45 8.80 -7.51
CA THR A 519 -3.16 7.91 -6.39
C THR A 519 -2.45 8.66 -5.24
N SER A 520 -1.47 9.51 -5.55
CA SER A 520 -0.75 10.34 -4.57
C SER A 520 -1.68 11.32 -3.82
N ARG A 521 -2.70 11.87 -4.49
CA ARG A 521 -3.70 12.76 -3.88
C ARG A 521 -4.56 12.10 -2.82
N THR A 522 -4.72 10.78 -2.89
CA THR A 522 -5.48 10.03 -1.87
C THR A 522 -4.79 9.99 -0.51
N VAL A 523 -3.51 10.38 -0.43
CA VAL A 523 -2.75 10.43 0.82
C VAL A 523 -3.11 11.69 1.62
N PRO A 524 -3.84 11.59 2.74
CA PRO A 524 -4.21 12.74 3.56
C PRO A 524 -2.99 13.34 4.27
N GLN A 525 -3.15 14.52 4.87
CA GLN A 525 -2.06 15.17 5.64
C GLN A 525 -1.58 14.34 6.82
N THR A 526 -2.48 13.58 7.43
CA THR A 526 -2.23 12.65 8.54
C THR A 526 -2.77 11.27 8.16
N PRO A 527 -2.01 10.45 7.42
CA PRO A 527 -2.48 9.15 7.01
C PRO A 527 -2.63 8.21 8.20
N THR A 528 -3.74 7.49 8.24
CA THR A 528 -3.97 6.43 9.21
C THR A 528 -3.19 5.17 8.83
N LEU A 529 -3.08 4.23 9.78
CA LEU A 529 -2.40 2.96 9.53
C LEU A 529 -3.04 2.19 8.36
N ASP A 530 -4.37 2.16 8.29
CA ASP A 530 -5.11 1.48 7.21
C ASP A 530 -4.79 2.09 5.83
N ILE A 531 -4.70 3.43 5.75
CA ILE A 531 -4.31 4.13 4.51
C ILE A 531 -2.86 3.80 4.14
N ILE A 532 -1.96 3.81 5.12
CA ILE A 532 -0.56 3.43 4.92
C ILE A 532 -0.47 2.02 4.36
N GLN A 533 -1.20 1.06 4.94
CA GLN A 533 -1.23 -0.33 4.49
C GLN A 533 -1.72 -0.48 3.05
N ASN A 534 -2.84 0.14 2.73
CA ASN A 534 -3.43 0.08 1.39
C ASN A 534 -2.55 0.74 0.33
N LEU A 535 -1.82 1.79 0.69
CA LEU A 535 -0.94 2.52 -0.22
C LEU A 535 0.47 1.92 -0.34
N THR A 536 0.95 1.17 0.67
CA THR A 536 2.30 0.59 0.67
C THR A 536 2.66 -0.13 -0.61
N PRO A 537 1.80 -0.99 -1.19
CA PRO A 537 2.12 -1.66 -2.45
C PRO A 537 2.17 -0.72 -3.66
N LEU A 538 1.55 0.47 -3.57
CA LEU A 538 1.45 1.44 -4.67
C LEU A 538 2.60 2.47 -4.64
N ILE A 539 3.25 2.64 -3.50
CA ILE A 539 4.33 3.62 -3.30
C ILE A 539 5.46 3.47 -4.34
N PRO A 540 5.98 2.27 -4.65
CA PRO A 540 7.04 2.13 -5.66
C PRO A 540 6.65 2.69 -7.03
N HIS A 541 5.36 2.65 -7.39
CA HIS A 541 4.87 3.15 -8.67
C HIS A 541 4.75 4.69 -8.67
N ILE A 542 4.34 5.28 -7.55
CA ILE A 542 4.31 6.74 -7.38
C ILE A 542 5.74 7.28 -7.37
N GLU A 543 6.67 6.64 -6.66
CA GLU A 543 8.09 6.99 -6.67
C GLU A 543 8.70 6.93 -8.06
N GLN A 544 8.36 5.90 -8.83
CA GLN A 544 8.76 5.74 -10.22
C GLN A 544 8.33 6.95 -11.06
N ALA A 545 7.09 7.42 -10.91
CA ALA A 545 6.58 8.58 -11.65
C ALA A 545 7.37 9.86 -11.34
N VAL A 546 7.61 10.15 -10.06
CA VAL A 546 8.30 11.39 -9.66
C VAL A 546 9.80 11.36 -9.91
N ARG A 547 10.44 10.19 -9.96
CA ARG A 547 11.88 10.04 -10.16
C ARG A 547 12.28 9.87 -11.62
N GLU A 548 11.54 9.06 -12.38
CA GLU A 548 11.92 8.73 -13.76
C GLU A 548 11.16 9.55 -14.81
N TYR A 549 10.00 10.13 -14.46
CA TYR A 549 9.13 10.84 -15.40
C TYR A 549 8.67 12.22 -14.92
N PRO A 550 9.48 12.99 -14.16
CA PRO A 550 9.02 14.27 -13.60
C PRO A 550 8.57 15.27 -14.67
N GLU A 551 9.13 15.21 -15.87
CA GLU A 551 8.77 16.11 -16.99
C GLU A 551 7.36 15.83 -17.55
N TYR A 552 6.81 14.63 -17.32
CA TYR A 552 5.46 14.25 -17.76
C TYR A 552 4.37 14.54 -16.71
N ILE A 553 4.76 14.96 -15.50
CA ILE A 553 3.82 15.44 -14.50
C ILE A 553 3.31 16.82 -14.91
N ALA A 554 2.00 17.02 -14.98
CA ALA A 554 1.44 18.32 -15.32
C ALA A 554 1.76 19.38 -14.25
N ASP A 555 1.95 20.63 -14.65
CA ASP A 555 2.35 21.72 -13.76
C ASP A 555 1.40 21.92 -12.56
N LYS A 556 0.09 21.80 -12.80
CA LYS A 556 -0.96 21.85 -11.76
C LYS A 556 -0.86 20.73 -10.73
N ASP A 557 -0.16 19.65 -11.07
CA ASP A 557 -0.12 18.39 -10.33
C ASP A 557 1.21 18.18 -9.57
N LEU A 558 2.20 19.04 -9.83
CA LEU A 558 3.54 18.93 -9.23
C LEU A 558 3.50 18.78 -7.71
N VAL A 559 2.82 19.70 -7.02
CA VAL A 559 2.76 19.68 -5.56
C VAL A 559 2.14 18.37 -5.06
N SER A 560 1.03 17.93 -5.66
CA SER A 560 0.30 16.73 -5.24
C SER A 560 1.12 15.45 -5.40
N SER A 561 1.87 15.33 -6.51
CA SER A 561 2.67 14.15 -6.82
C SER A 561 3.75 13.89 -5.77
N TYR A 562 4.47 14.92 -5.34
CA TYR A 562 5.52 14.80 -4.35
C TYR A 562 4.99 14.76 -2.91
N THR A 563 3.99 15.61 -2.60
CA THR A 563 3.52 15.73 -1.21
C THR A 563 2.77 14.50 -0.72
N GLY A 564 2.15 13.72 -1.60
CA GLY A 564 1.54 12.44 -1.21
C GLY A 564 2.57 11.46 -0.66
N LEU A 565 3.70 11.28 -1.37
CA LEU A 565 4.82 10.46 -0.89
C LEU A 565 5.39 10.98 0.44
N ALA A 566 5.62 12.30 0.51
CA ALA A 566 6.14 12.91 1.72
C ALA A 566 5.20 12.71 2.94
N ARG A 567 3.88 12.85 2.75
CA ARG A 567 2.87 12.59 3.78
C ARG A 567 2.82 11.12 4.19
N TYR A 568 2.92 10.21 3.22
CA TYR A 568 2.96 8.77 3.48
C TYR A 568 4.12 8.42 4.43
N TYR A 569 5.32 8.91 4.17
CA TYR A 569 6.48 8.68 5.03
C TYR A 569 6.42 9.46 6.34
N LYS A 570 5.99 10.73 6.31
CA LYS A 570 5.79 11.55 7.51
C LYS A 570 4.81 10.91 8.48
N GLY A 571 3.70 10.35 7.98
CA GLY A 571 2.67 9.68 8.79
C GLY A 571 3.20 8.45 9.53
N GLN A 572 4.30 7.87 9.07
CA GLN A 572 5.01 6.76 9.72
C GLN A 572 6.14 7.22 10.66
N GLY A 573 6.35 8.53 10.81
CA GLY A 573 7.47 9.10 11.56
C GLY A 573 8.82 8.98 10.85
N LEU A 574 8.82 8.69 9.54
CA LEU A 574 10.03 8.50 8.73
C LEU A 574 10.43 9.84 8.07
N TYR A 575 10.70 10.82 8.91
CA TYR A 575 10.97 12.20 8.49
C TYR A 575 12.17 12.32 7.54
N ALA A 576 13.23 11.55 7.78
CA ALA A 576 14.42 11.54 6.93
C ALA A 576 14.14 11.06 5.50
N ILE A 577 13.13 10.20 5.30
CA ILE A 577 12.70 9.74 3.98
C ILE A 577 11.68 10.72 3.36
N ALA A 578 10.87 11.38 4.19
CA ALA A 578 9.88 12.37 3.75
C ALA A 578 10.53 13.69 3.26
N GLU A 579 11.61 14.12 3.91
CA GLU A 579 12.28 15.40 3.67
C GLU A 579 12.71 15.58 2.22
N PRO A 580 13.43 14.63 1.57
CA PRO A 580 13.81 14.75 0.16
C PRO A 580 12.63 15.03 -0.78
N TYR A 581 11.48 14.38 -0.57
CA TYR A 581 10.30 14.61 -1.43
C TYR A 581 9.72 16.01 -1.30
N TYR A 582 9.74 16.61 -0.09
CA TYR A 582 9.35 18.02 0.07
C TYR A 582 10.36 18.98 -0.55
N GLN A 583 11.66 18.69 -0.47
CA GLN A 583 12.72 19.47 -1.09
C GLN A 583 12.66 19.36 -2.61
N ASP A 584 12.47 18.17 -3.17
CA ASP A 584 12.29 17.93 -4.61
C ASP A 584 11.03 18.66 -5.13
N CYS A 585 9.93 18.65 -4.36
CA CYS A 585 8.72 19.40 -4.66
C CYS A 585 9.02 20.90 -4.79
N LEU A 586 9.72 21.48 -3.83
CA LEU A 586 10.10 22.90 -3.85
C LEU A 586 11.02 23.21 -5.06
N THR A 587 12.00 22.35 -5.31
CA THR A 587 12.91 22.47 -6.44
C THR A 587 12.17 22.41 -7.78
N ALA A 588 11.28 21.41 -7.93
CA ALA A 588 10.50 21.23 -9.14
C ALA A 588 9.53 22.40 -9.40
N THR A 589 8.86 22.90 -8.35
CA THR A 589 7.96 24.06 -8.48
C THR A 589 8.71 25.33 -8.84
N ARG A 590 9.87 25.61 -8.24
CA ARG A 590 10.71 26.75 -8.60
C ARG A 590 11.24 26.65 -10.03
N THR A 591 11.76 25.50 -10.41
CA THR A 591 12.37 25.28 -11.73
C THR A 591 11.36 25.40 -12.86
N ARG A 592 10.15 24.84 -12.69
CA ARG A 592 9.15 24.76 -13.76
C ARG A 592 8.18 25.94 -13.80
N LEU A 593 7.84 26.52 -12.64
CA LEU A 593 6.84 27.57 -12.51
C LEU A 593 7.46 28.93 -12.20
N GLY A 594 8.75 28.98 -11.86
CA GLY A 594 9.46 30.18 -11.41
C GLY A 594 9.20 30.49 -9.93
N ASP A 595 10.09 31.31 -9.34
CA ASP A 595 10.03 31.67 -7.92
C ASP A 595 8.76 32.43 -7.50
N ASN A 596 8.10 33.08 -8.44
CA ASN A 596 6.91 33.88 -8.22
C ASN A 596 5.61 33.11 -8.57
N HIS A 597 5.45 31.92 -8.03
CA HIS A 597 4.26 31.11 -8.25
C HIS A 597 3.63 30.62 -6.92
N PRO A 598 2.28 30.61 -6.78
CA PRO A 598 1.62 30.17 -5.52
C PRO A 598 2.00 28.76 -5.06
N HIS A 599 2.30 27.85 -5.99
CA HIS A 599 2.75 26.49 -5.66
C HIS A 599 4.11 26.46 -4.96
N VAL A 600 4.99 27.46 -5.20
CA VAL A 600 6.26 27.60 -4.44
C VAL A 600 5.96 27.90 -2.98
N ALA A 601 5.03 28.83 -2.69
CA ALA A 601 4.61 29.09 -1.31
C ALA A 601 3.98 27.86 -0.65
N THR A 602 3.20 27.08 -1.38
CA THR A 602 2.63 25.81 -0.88
C THR A 602 3.74 24.80 -0.53
N SER A 603 4.75 24.66 -1.39
CA SER A 603 5.90 23.76 -1.16
C SER A 603 6.73 24.20 0.04
N LEU A 604 6.98 25.50 0.21
CA LEU A 604 7.64 26.09 1.37
C LEU A 604 6.88 25.80 2.68
N ASN A 605 5.56 26.04 2.69
CA ASN A 605 4.71 25.74 3.85
C ASN A 605 4.75 24.24 4.24
N ASN A 606 4.73 23.34 3.24
CA ASN A 606 4.76 21.91 3.50
C ASN A 606 6.11 21.43 4.07
N LEU A 607 7.23 21.96 3.54
CA LEU A 607 8.56 21.68 4.05
C LEU A 607 8.74 22.22 5.48
N ALA A 608 8.27 23.44 5.73
CA ALA A 608 8.29 24.05 7.06
C ALA A 608 7.47 23.24 8.08
N ALA A 609 6.30 22.71 7.68
CA ALA A 609 5.49 21.85 8.53
C ALA A 609 6.15 20.48 8.83
N LEU A 610 7.05 20.01 7.98
CA LEU A 610 7.89 18.87 8.29
C LEU A 610 8.92 19.24 9.36
N TYR A 611 9.63 20.35 9.19
CA TYR A 611 10.64 20.82 10.13
C TYR A 611 10.04 21.16 11.52
N ASP A 612 8.85 21.78 11.56
CA ASP A 612 8.11 21.98 12.81
C ASP A 612 7.82 20.65 13.52
N SER A 613 7.38 19.62 12.78
CA SER A 613 7.12 18.27 13.32
C SER A 613 8.38 17.59 13.88
N GLN A 614 9.57 18.03 13.48
CA GLN A 614 10.88 17.57 13.97
C GLN A 614 11.46 18.46 15.09
N GLY A 615 10.81 19.58 15.44
CA GLY A 615 11.35 20.58 16.35
C GLY A 615 12.47 21.44 15.76
N ARG A 616 12.68 21.38 14.43
CA ARG A 616 13.69 22.18 13.66
C ARG A 616 13.15 23.57 13.34
N TYR A 617 12.80 24.31 14.39
CA TYR A 617 12.08 25.59 14.25
C TYR A 617 12.89 26.67 13.53
N THR A 618 14.20 26.70 13.72
CA THR A 618 15.12 27.65 13.08
C THR A 618 15.16 27.49 11.55
N GLU A 619 14.87 26.31 11.05
CA GLU A 619 14.80 26.02 9.61
C GLU A 619 13.38 26.21 9.06
N ALA A 620 12.36 26.01 9.88
CA ALA A 620 10.97 26.21 9.49
C ALA A 620 10.56 27.70 9.34
N GLU A 621 11.02 28.55 10.27
CA GLU A 621 10.61 29.95 10.33
C GLU A 621 10.92 30.72 9.03
N PRO A 622 12.14 30.70 8.45
CA PRO A 622 12.43 31.44 7.22
C PRO A 622 11.59 30.97 6.02
N LEU A 623 11.25 29.68 5.94
CA LEU A 623 10.42 29.14 4.86
C LEU A 623 8.98 29.66 4.95
N LEU A 624 8.42 29.76 6.16
CA LEU A 624 7.08 30.31 6.38
C LEU A 624 7.02 31.80 6.09
N LEU A 625 8.07 32.56 6.46
CA LEU A 625 8.16 33.98 6.16
C LEU A 625 8.26 34.22 4.65
N GLU A 626 9.09 33.44 3.93
CA GLU A 626 9.19 33.52 2.47
C GLU A 626 7.85 33.17 1.81
N ALA A 627 7.16 32.11 2.26
CA ALA A 627 5.86 31.72 1.74
C ALA A 627 4.80 32.80 1.95
N LEU A 628 4.77 33.42 3.13
CA LEU A 628 3.83 34.49 3.47
C LEU A 628 4.07 35.75 2.61
N ASP A 629 5.33 36.21 2.50
CA ASP A 629 5.69 37.35 1.65
C ASP A 629 5.31 37.08 0.19
N LEU A 630 5.63 35.92 -0.33
CA LEU A 630 5.29 35.52 -1.70
C LEU A 630 3.77 35.57 -1.94
N LEU A 631 2.96 34.99 -1.03
CA LEU A 631 1.51 34.99 -1.18
C LEU A 631 0.90 36.37 -1.05
N LYS A 632 1.40 37.24 -0.13
CA LYS A 632 0.95 38.64 0.00
C LYS A 632 1.22 39.42 -1.29
N ARG A 633 2.40 39.25 -1.89
CA ARG A 633 2.75 39.88 -3.16
C ARG A 633 1.90 39.41 -4.34
N LEU A 634 1.57 38.12 -4.42
CA LEU A 634 0.87 37.53 -5.56
C LEU A 634 -0.64 37.68 -5.50
N LEU A 635 -1.22 37.57 -4.30
CA LEU A 635 -2.67 37.42 -4.11
C LEU A 635 -3.30 38.56 -3.31
N GLY A 636 -2.46 39.44 -2.70
CA GLY A 636 -2.90 40.50 -1.78
C GLY A 636 -3.15 40.02 -0.37
N ASP A 637 -3.13 40.94 0.59
CA ASP A 637 -3.16 40.64 2.03
C ASP A 637 -4.41 39.90 2.50
N ASN A 638 -5.55 40.09 1.82
CA ASN A 638 -6.84 39.53 2.24
C ASN A 638 -7.21 38.17 1.59
N HIS A 639 -6.24 37.51 0.96
CA HIS A 639 -6.51 36.23 0.28
C HIS A 639 -6.52 35.04 1.26
N PRO A 640 -7.40 34.04 1.12
CA PRO A 640 -7.45 32.86 2.01
C PRO A 640 -6.13 32.10 2.14
N HIS A 641 -5.31 32.05 1.09
CA HIS A 641 -3.98 31.42 1.16
C HIS A 641 -3.00 32.19 2.06
N VAL A 642 -3.12 33.52 2.12
CA VAL A 642 -2.35 34.36 3.07
C VAL A 642 -2.76 34.01 4.52
N ALA A 643 -4.06 33.89 4.77
CA ALA A 643 -4.54 33.47 6.08
C ALA A 643 -4.03 32.08 6.49
N SER A 644 -3.96 31.14 5.54
CA SER A 644 -3.39 29.82 5.81
C SER A 644 -1.89 29.91 6.16
N SER A 645 -1.12 30.75 5.46
CA SER A 645 0.31 30.94 5.74
C SER A 645 0.54 31.65 7.09
N LEU A 646 -0.27 32.66 7.41
CA LEU A 646 -0.28 33.31 8.74
C LEU A 646 -0.58 32.32 9.86
N ASN A 647 -1.60 31.47 9.68
CA ASN A 647 -1.92 30.40 10.64
C ASN A 647 -0.76 29.44 10.84
N ASN A 648 -0.05 29.04 9.78
CA ASN A 648 1.10 28.14 9.87
C ASN A 648 2.27 28.80 10.63
N LEU A 649 2.56 30.06 10.37
CA LEU A 649 3.59 30.81 11.08
C LEU A 649 3.22 31.00 12.57
N ALA A 650 1.97 31.34 12.84
CA ALA A 650 1.44 31.43 14.20
C ALA A 650 1.51 30.09 14.94
N TYR A 651 1.23 28.98 14.24
CA TYR A 651 1.34 27.63 14.80
C TYR A 651 2.78 27.30 15.18
N LEU A 652 3.75 27.66 14.33
CA LEU A 652 5.16 27.50 14.63
C LEU A 652 5.58 28.26 15.88
N TYR A 653 5.16 29.55 16.00
CA TYR A 653 5.44 30.35 17.20
C TYR A 653 4.78 29.80 18.45
N ASN A 654 3.55 29.31 18.34
CA ASN A 654 2.85 28.64 19.42
C ASN A 654 3.58 27.35 19.86
N SER A 655 4.14 26.56 18.92
CA SER A 655 4.96 25.37 19.21
C SER A 655 6.25 25.72 19.97
N GLN A 656 6.80 26.91 19.72
CA GLN A 656 7.98 27.44 20.42
C GLN A 656 7.66 28.10 21.79
N GLY A 657 6.36 28.24 22.16
CA GLY A 657 5.97 29.01 23.33
C GLY A 657 6.00 30.54 23.14
N ARG A 658 6.20 31.02 21.93
CA ARG A 658 6.21 32.46 21.55
C ARG A 658 4.78 32.98 21.34
N TYR A 659 3.94 32.85 22.37
CA TYR A 659 2.48 33.13 22.28
C TYR A 659 2.17 34.56 21.90
N LYS A 660 2.97 35.54 22.41
CA LYS A 660 2.78 36.97 22.11
C LYS A 660 2.99 37.31 20.64
N GLU A 661 3.79 36.52 19.92
CA GLU A 661 4.04 36.69 18.50
C GLU A 661 3.03 35.89 17.66
N ALA A 662 2.55 34.78 18.17
CA ALA A 662 1.53 33.94 17.53
C ALA A 662 0.13 34.59 17.52
N GLU A 663 -0.25 35.25 18.60
CA GLU A 663 -1.58 35.83 18.82
C GLU A 663 -2.01 36.78 17.70
N PRO A 664 -1.25 37.84 17.33
CA PRO A 664 -1.66 38.76 16.28
C PRO A 664 -1.78 38.08 14.92
N LEU A 665 -0.94 37.10 14.61
CA LEU A 665 -0.99 36.37 13.35
C LEU A 665 -2.25 35.49 13.25
N TYR A 666 -2.65 34.81 14.35
CA TYR A 666 -3.90 34.08 14.39
C TYR A 666 -5.12 35.00 14.26
N SER A 667 -5.09 36.16 14.90
CA SER A 667 -6.16 37.16 14.81
C SER A 667 -6.34 37.66 13.37
N GLU A 668 -5.24 38.03 12.70
CA GLU A 668 -5.23 38.45 11.29
C GLU A 668 -5.73 37.31 10.38
N ALA A 669 -5.22 36.10 10.56
CA ALA A 669 -5.65 34.92 9.79
C ALA A 669 -7.14 34.63 9.93
N LEU A 670 -7.66 34.70 11.17
CA LEU A 670 -9.08 34.49 11.45
C LEU A 670 -9.95 35.53 10.78
N GLN A 671 -9.57 36.80 10.88
CA GLN A 671 -10.30 37.91 10.26
C GLN A 671 -10.39 37.74 8.73
N ILE A 672 -9.28 37.39 8.07
CA ILE A 672 -9.24 37.14 6.62
C ILE A 672 -10.15 35.95 6.28
N CYS A 673 -10.06 34.85 7.01
CA CYS A 673 -10.89 33.65 6.77
C CYS A 673 -12.38 33.94 6.95
N GLU A 674 -12.78 34.68 8.00
CA GLU A 674 -14.18 35.03 8.26
C GLU A 674 -14.76 35.92 7.15
N GLN A 675 -13.98 36.86 6.66
CA GLN A 675 -14.41 37.78 5.59
C GLN A 675 -14.47 37.09 4.22
N SER A 676 -13.50 36.21 3.89
CA SER A 676 -13.37 35.64 2.56
C SER A 676 -14.06 34.30 2.37
N LEU A 677 -14.12 33.47 3.43
CA LEU A 677 -14.66 32.11 3.38
C LEU A 677 -15.93 31.91 4.21
N GLY A 678 -16.16 32.83 5.17
CA GLY A 678 -17.28 32.75 6.10
C GLY A 678 -16.97 31.96 7.38
N ILE A 679 -17.81 32.17 8.40
CA ILE A 679 -17.61 31.67 9.78
C ILE A 679 -17.62 30.13 9.87
N ALA A 680 -18.43 29.47 9.04
CA ALA A 680 -18.62 28.03 9.06
C ALA A 680 -17.64 27.26 8.16
N HIS A 681 -16.76 27.95 7.43
CA HIS A 681 -15.81 27.30 6.55
C HIS A 681 -14.78 26.47 7.35
N PRO A 682 -14.39 25.26 6.90
CA PRO A 682 -13.44 24.39 7.62
C PRO A 682 -12.14 25.09 7.99
N THR A 683 -11.55 25.84 7.06
CA THR A 683 -10.31 26.62 7.32
C THR A 683 -10.51 27.65 8.41
N THR A 684 -11.63 28.39 8.41
CA THR A 684 -11.96 29.38 9.44
C THR A 684 -12.06 28.71 10.83
N MET A 685 -12.71 27.54 10.89
CA MET A 685 -12.83 26.78 12.14
C MET A 685 -11.47 26.25 12.63
N THR A 686 -10.59 25.83 11.73
CA THR A 686 -9.22 25.40 12.08
C THR A 686 -8.44 26.55 12.69
N VAL A 687 -8.42 27.71 12.02
CA VAL A 687 -7.71 28.89 12.51
C VAL A 687 -8.25 29.33 13.87
N ARG A 688 -9.58 29.36 14.04
CA ARG A 688 -10.24 29.68 15.32
C ARG A 688 -9.86 28.70 16.44
N GLY A 689 -9.78 27.39 16.13
CA GLY A 689 -9.35 26.36 17.06
C GLY A 689 -7.91 26.55 17.52
N ASN A 690 -7.01 26.78 16.55
CA ASN A 690 -5.59 27.05 16.84
C ASN A 690 -5.41 28.31 17.68
N TYR A 691 -6.13 29.38 17.34
CA TYR A 691 -6.12 30.63 18.08
C TYR A 691 -6.60 30.46 19.52
N ALA A 692 -7.71 29.74 19.71
CA ALA A 692 -8.22 29.44 21.06
C ALA A 692 -7.22 28.63 21.91
N ILE A 693 -6.47 27.70 21.30
CA ILE A 693 -5.40 26.96 21.99
C ILE A 693 -4.25 27.91 22.39
N CYS A 694 -3.86 28.84 21.49
CA CYS A 694 -2.82 29.83 21.75
C CYS A 694 -3.19 30.71 22.95
N LEU A 695 -4.39 31.26 22.96
CA LEU A 695 -4.89 32.12 24.08
C LEU A 695 -4.89 31.38 25.43
N ARG A 696 -5.25 30.08 25.44
CA ARG A 696 -5.25 29.28 26.70
C ARG A 696 -3.83 28.99 27.21
N ARG A 697 -2.82 29.01 26.36
CA ARG A 697 -1.43 28.70 26.72
C ARG A 697 -0.62 29.98 27.01
N GLY A 698 -1.03 31.12 26.44
CA GLY A 698 -0.34 32.43 26.59
C GLY A 698 -0.81 33.27 27.74
N GLY A 699 -2.03 33.01 28.27
CA GLY A 699 -2.59 33.64 29.47
C GLY A 699 -2.49 32.73 30.69
#